data_b84cdee45b4a15e976b99a4d4306af18
#
_entry.id   b84cdee45b4a15e976b99a4d4306af18
#
_cell.length_a   1.000
_cell.length_b   1.000
_cell.length_c   1.000
_cell.angle_alpha   90.00
_cell.angle_beta   90.00
_cell.angle_gamma   90.00
#
_symmetry.space_group_name_H-M   'P 1'
#
loop_
_entity.id
_entity.type
_entity.pdbx_description
1 polymer ?
#
loop_
_entity_poly.entity_id
_entity_poly.type
_entity_poly.pdbx_seq_one_letter_code
_entity_poly.pdbx_strand_id
1 'polypeptide(L)'
;MAESGVLPHVPGPCHGVAPVPPAPRAPGGPAVPSAPSWTRRGFLAASAVTALGLTTAGPPDRAAAAAGGADPGDEFRVLRERWRDLMLGTGFDASAEPYASALRRTGDLARAHRAGMRPAPASLWPDAPFDPPAGITQSYARLHTMAQTYAQAGTGGTGDAGLAADVIAGLDHLHDRIYHPGTTRYGNWWEWQIGSPRLLLDTLTLLHGHTDPTRRAGQLAAVDHFVPDAMLGAYTGTSTGANRVDLCRVVAVRGILGEAPAKVALARDALSPVFPYVTKGDGLYADGSFIQHTWVAYSGTYGYVLLDGLGRLFSLLRGSSWEVTDPRRQIIHDSVERAYAPLLYNGLMMDSVSGRAISRGVQTADPRRLTQGDHQRGHALIAAIALLSGGASTAERDRWHALVKGWIARDTTSPVRSDPQFGVADLARLAAVADGPAPAAPEPVGHRLFAAMDRAVHRRPGWCANIAMASDRVSHYENGNGENPRGWHTGSGMLYWWGRDHGGGQYTDGFWPTVDPYRLPGTTVSTKPLADNEGGGWGEPRPAARWVGGVTDGEFAAVGQHLKGLGSTLEARKSWFCAADSVICLGAGITAHDGVPVETVVDNRNLGATGTPRLTVDGTPQPQDDGWSQSYERAHWAHLEGHGGYLFPGGTPLTALRRSRTGAWRDINTGGSPDRVTRRYLTLLRPHGTDPASSSYAYALMPGATPRELAAHAREPHRLTVLANTRDCQAVHVPAQGLTAANFWSPGTAGTLCVTAPAAVLVRRRGRTATLHLADPLRAGTPIDLLWNRPVRRVTAHDASVRVLATGAALRLRVQPGTACAAHACEVVLG
;
A
#
# COMPACT_ATOMS: atom_id res chain seq x y z
N MET A 1 -22.76 -67.94 -14.38
CA MET A 1 -23.53 -67.98 -13.12
C MET A 1 -23.57 -66.53 -12.64
N ALA A 2 -24.56 -65.78 -12.95
CA ALA A 2 -25.84 -65.65 -12.19
C ALA A 2 -25.49 -64.93 -10.83
N GLU A 3 -26.09 -63.93 -10.40
CA GLU A 3 -27.27 -63.07 -10.72
C GLU A 3 -27.22 -61.86 -9.79
N SER A 4 -27.60 -60.76 -10.31
CA SER A 4 -28.79 -59.90 -9.98
C SER A 4 -28.69 -59.21 -8.64
N GLY A 5 -28.98 -57.93 -8.40
CA GLY A 5 -29.85 -57.03 -9.06
C GLY A 5 -30.28 -55.94 -8.08
N VAL A 6 -30.82 -54.87 -8.62
CA VAL A 6 -31.79 -53.91 -8.04
C VAL A 6 -31.29 -52.56 -7.57
N LEU A 7 -31.49 -51.60 -8.41
CA LEU A 7 -31.81 -50.19 -8.13
C LEU A 7 -33.20 -50.07 -7.45
N PRO A 8 -33.50 -49.00 -6.68
CA PRO A 8 -34.50 -48.08 -7.21
C PRO A 8 -34.36 -46.58 -6.91
N HIS A 9 -34.94 -45.87 -7.87
CA HIS A 9 -35.77 -44.66 -7.82
C HIS A 9 -35.21 -43.29 -7.53
N VAL A 10 -35.21 -42.57 -8.64
CA VAL A 10 -35.34 -41.12 -8.78
C VAL A 10 -36.81 -40.69 -8.61
N PRO A 11 -37.10 -39.50 -8.05
CA PRO A 11 -38.20 -38.68 -8.54
C PRO A 11 -37.71 -37.40 -9.20
N GLY A 12 -38.23 -37.14 -10.37
CA GLY A 12 -38.02 -35.99 -11.18
C GLY A 12 -39.02 -34.85 -10.86
N PRO A 13 -39.21 -33.86 -11.75
CA PRO A 13 -38.82 -32.45 -11.54
C PRO A 13 -40.05 -31.55 -11.32
N CYS A 14 -39.78 -30.31 -10.78
CA CYS A 14 -40.76 -29.22 -10.81
C CYS A 14 -40.26 -28.07 -11.67
N HIS A 15 -41.11 -27.73 -12.63
CA HIS A 15 -41.13 -26.58 -13.54
C HIS A 15 -40.54 -25.28 -12.99
N GLY A 16 -39.75 -24.47 -13.69
CA GLY A 16 -39.99 -23.95 -15.05
C GLY A 16 -40.32 -22.48 -14.97
N VAL A 17 -39.36 -21.55 -15.07
CA VAL A 17 -39.59 -20.14 -15.47
C VAL A 17 -38.54 -19.84 -16.56
N ALA A 18 -39.07 -19.45 -17.75
CA ALA A 18 -38.27 -19.16 -18.92
C ALA A 18 -37.56 -17.81 -18.81
N PRO A 19 -36.38 -17.63 -19.44
CA PRO A 19 -35.71 -16.35 -19.50
C PRO A 19 -36.35 -15.42 -20.52
N VAL A 20 -36.48 -14.16 -20.17
CA VAL A 20 -36.93 -13.07 -21.05
C VAL A 20 -35.80 -12.74 -22.04
N PRO A 21 -36.09 -12.58 -23.35
CA PRO A 21 -35.07 -12.23 -24.34
C PRO A 21 -34.63 -10.77 -24.24
N PRO A 22 -33.39 -10.42 -24.60
CA PRO A 22 -32.87 -9.05 -24.54
C PRO A 22 -33.47 -8.21 -25.70
N ALA A 23 -33.76 -6.96 -25.41
CA ALA A 23 -34.23 -5.97 -26.35
C ALA A 23 -33.18 -5.62 -27.42
N PRO A 24 -33.59 -5.22 -28.66
CA PRO A 24 -32.65 -4.97 -29.75
C PRO A 24 -31.83 -3.70 -29.55
N ARG A 25 -30.55 -3.77 -29.90
CA ARG A 25 -29.61 -2.63 -29.91
C ARG A 25 -30.01 -1.62 -31.01
N ALA A 26 -30.06 -0.35 -30.63
CA ALA A 26 -30.12 0.78 -31.55
C ALA A 26 -28.73 1.03 -32.20
N PRO A 27 -28.66 1.57 -33.42
CA PRO A 27 -27.39 1.74 -34.16
C PRO A 27 -26.57 2.89 -33.60
N GLY A 28 -25.22 2.73 -33.66
CA GLY A 28 -24.22 3.58 -33.04
C GLY A 28 -24.22 5.03 -33.55
N GLY A 29 -24.15 5.95 -32.61
CA GLY A 29 -23.69 7.32 -32.81
C GLY A 29 -22.18 7.43 -32.64
N PRO A 30 -21.51 8.48 -33.16
CA PRO A 30 -20.06 8.60 -33.14
C PRO A 30 -19.52 8.74 -31.71
N ALA A 31 -18.40 8.08 -31.49
CA ALA A 31 -17.69 8.10 -30.21
C ALA A 31 -17.24 9.53 -29.84
N VAL A 32 -17.74 10.05 -28.74
CA VAL A 32 -17.24 11.26 -28.10
C VAL A 32 -15.94 10.89 -27.38
N PRO A 33 -14.83 11.62 -27.56
CA PRO A 33 -13.61 11.35 -26.81
C PRO A 33 -13.85 11.56 -25.31
N SER A 34 -13.60 10.55 -24.51
CA SER A 34 -13.70 10.60 -23.07
C SER A 34 -12.70 11.65 -22.52
N ALA A 35 -13.22 12.65 -21.82
CA ALA A 35 -12.42 13.63 -21.11
C ALA A 35 -11.56 12.96 -20.00
N PRO A 36 -10.35 13.48 -19.71
CA PRO A 36 -9.45 12.88 -18.73
C PRO A 36 -10.08 12.90 -17.33
N SER A 37 -10.18 11.73 -16.72
CA SER A 37 -10.65 11.58 -15.35
C SER A 37 -9.55 12.01 -14.39
N TRP A 38 -9.82 13.05 -13.60
CA TRP A 38 -8.93 13.48 -12.52
C TRP A 38 -8.92 12.45 -11.40
N THR A 39 -7.74 12.07 -10.98
CA THR A 39 -7.57 11.11 -9.91
C THR A 39 -7.55 11.81 -8.57
N ARG A 40 -7.99 11.13 -7.52
CA ARG A 40 -7.96 11.56 -6.11
C ARG A 40 -6.66 12.23 -5.66
N ARG A 41 -5.58 12.12 -6.40
CA ARG A 41 -4.23 12.56 -6.02
C ARG A 41 -3.75 13.86 -6.60
N GLY A 42 -4.19 14.27 -7.76
CA GLY A 42 -3.97 15.65 -8.18
C GLY A 42 -4.48 16.61 -7.11
N PHE A 43 -5.38 16.08 -6.29
CA PHE A 43 -6.09 16.70 -5.21
C PHE A 43 -5.39 16.60 -3.84
N LEU A 44 -4.78 15.47 -3.50
CA LEU A 44 -4.03 15.31 -2.25
C LEU A 44 -2.78 16.19 -2.23
N ALA A 45 -2.17 16.46 -3.38
CA ALA A 45 -1.06 17.39 -3.50
C ALA A 45 -1.43 18.85 -3.16
N ALA A 46 -2.70 19.23 -3.35
CA ALA A 46 -3.19 20.56 -2.97
C ALA A 46 -3.61 20.65 -1.50
N SER A 47 -3.78 19.50 -0.82
CA SER A 47 -4.29 19.43 0.56
C SER A 47 -3.23 19.11 1.62
N ALA A 48 -2.00 18.83 1.24
CA ALA A 48 -0.92 18.52 2.16
C ALA A 48 -0.23 19.80 2.67
N VAL A 49 -0.95 20.62 3.39
CA VAL A 49 -0.38 21.83 4.00
C VAL A 49 -0.78 21.86 5.44
N THR A 50 0.16 21.61 6.37
CA THR A 50 -0.07 21.93 7.78
C THR A 50 1.10 21.84 8.72
N ALA A 51 1.13 22.64 9.71
CA ALA A 51 2.20 22.87 10.67
C ALA A 51 1.87 22.67 12.13
N LEU A 52 2.93 22.58 12.91
CA LEU A 52 2.94 22.86 14.35
C LEU A 52 4.25 23.57 14.72
N GLY A 53 4.13 24.73 15.34
CA GLY A 53 5.26 25.40 15.95
C GLY A 53 5.62 24.77 17.29
N LEU A 54 6.90 24.42 17.48
CA LEU A 54 7.46 24.10 18.79
C LEU A 54 8.20 25.34 19.29
N THR A 55 7.64 26.01 20.30
CA THR A 55 8.41 26.94 21.12
C THR A 55 9.11 26.14 22.21
N THR A 56 10.43 26.15 22.23
CA THR A 56 11.23 25.74 23.38
C THR A 56 11.18 26.85 24.45
N ALA A 57 10.28 26.68 25.42
CA ALA A 57 10.36 27.38 26.69
C ALA A 57 10.13 26.36 27.80
N GLY A 58 11.06 26.27 28.72
CA GLY A 58 11.01 25.40 29.90
C GLY A 58 9.82 25.72 30.81
N PRO A 59 9.50 24.82 31.73
CA PRO A 59 8.21 24.80 32.43
C PRO A 59 8.09 25.92 33.43
N PRO A 60 6.92 26.55 33.58
CA PRO A 60 6.44 26.90 34.90
C PRO A 60 5.30 25.98 35.30
N ASP A 61 5.44 25.35 36.45
CA ASP A 61 4.31 24.81 37.22
C ASP A 61 3.17 25.84 37.26
N ARG A 62 2.02 25.40 36.78
CA ARG A 62 0.79 26.06 37.15
C ARG A 62 -0.30 25.04 37.46
N ALA A 63 -0.70 25.16 38.71
CA ALA A 63 -1.82 24.51 39.34
C ALA A 63 -3.08 24.43 38.43
N ALA A 64 -3.81 23.32 38.59
CA ALA A 64 -5.16 23.13 38.09
C ALA A 64 -6.04 24.33 38.46
N ALA A 65 -6.34 25.16 37.49
CA ALA A 65 -7.44 26.13 37.58
C ALA A 65 -8.71 25.44 37.07
N ALA A 66 -9.73 25.48 37.88
CA ALA A 66 -11.07 25.02 37.61
C ALA A 66 -11.57 25.52 36.27
N ALA A 67 -12.22 24.62 35.50
CA ALA A 67 -12.91 24.93 34.25
C ALA A 67 -14.06 25.92 34.54
N GLY A 68 -13.78 27.19 34.37
CA GLY A 68 -14.79 28.20 34.07
C GLY A 68 -15.19 28.02 32.62
N GLY A 69 -16.46 27.77 32.32
CA GLY A 69 -16.96 27.57 30.98
C GLY A 69 -16.57 28.73 30.07
N ALA A 70 -15.69 28.48 29.11
CA ALA A 70 -15.44 29.40 28.02
C ALA A 70 -16.73 29.62 27.23
N ASP A 71 -16.95 30.84 26.75
CA ASP A 71 -18.07 31.13 25.85
C ASP A 71 -17.96 30.17 24.63
N PRO A 72 -19.01 29.40 24.29
CA PRO A 72 -18.97 28.49 23.14
C PRO A 72 -18.54 29.17 21.84
N GLY A 73 -18.84 30.47 21.64
CA GLY A 73 -18.37 31.27 20.49
C GLY A 73 -16.84 31.42 20.44
N ASP A 74 -16.18 31.51 21.59
CA ASP A 74 -14.74 31.63 21.68
C ASP A 74 -14.03 30.29 21.32
N GLU A 75 -14.64 29.15 21.71
CA GLU A 75 -14.08 27.84 21.38
C GLU A 75 -14.11 27.56 19.87
N PHE A 76 -15.18 27.91 19.16
CA PHE A 76 -15.25 27.80 17.68
C PHE A 76 -14.23 28.70 17.00
N ARG A 77 -13.99 29.91 17.48
CA ARG A 77 -12.92 30.78 16.97
C ARG A 77 -11.56 30.13 17.12
N VAL A 78 -11.25 29.59 18.28
CA VAL A 78 -9.97 28.87 18.55
C VAL A 78 -9.83 27.67 17.61
N LEU A 79 -10.88 26.89 17.36
CA LEU A 79 -10.83 25.75 16.45
C LEU A 79 -10.65 26.20 14.98
N ARG A 80 -11.27 27.31 14.54
CA ARG A 80 -11.03 27.88 13.20
C ARG A 80 -9.58 28.34 13.03
N GLU A 81 -9.02 29.02 14.00
CA GLU A 81 -7.63 29.47 14.01
C GLU A 81 -6.67 28.26 13.98
N ARG A 82 -6.93 27.25 14.80
CA ARG A 82 -6.14 26.02 14.81
C ARG A 82 -6.22 25.28 13.46
N TRP A 83 -7.41 25.22 12.83
CA TRP A 83 -7.54 24.61 11.50
C TRP A 83 -6.78 25.42 10.44
N ARG A 84 -6.83 26.75 10.51
CA ARG A 84 -6.03 27.63 9.65
C ARG A 84 -4.53 27.39 9.84
N ASP A 85 -4.04 27.33 11.06
CA ASP A 85 -2.64 27.09 11.39
C ASP A 85 -2.20 25.69 10.93
N LEU A 86 -3.07 24.70 11.09
CA LEU A 86 -2.88 23.38 10.54
C LEU A 86 -2.72 23.41 9.00
N MET A 87 -3.30 24.29 8.25
CA MET A 87 -3.19 24.42 6.80
C MET A 87 -1.98 25.26 6.36
N LEU A 88 -1.73 26.37 7.02
CA LEU A 88 -0.76 27.37 6.56
C LEU A 88 0.64 27.16 7.15
N GLY A 89 0.75 26.51 8.30
CA GLY A 89 1.97 26.39 9.01
C GLY A 89 2.31 27.56 9.92
N THR A 90 3.09 27.26 10.94
CA THR A 90 3.62 28.25 11.90
C THR A 90 5.09 27.96 12.22
N GLY A 91 5.80 28.94 12.78
CA GLY A 91 7.15 28.73 13.32
C GLY A 91 8.26 28.54 12.28
N PHE A 92 8.10 29.03 11.06
CA PHE A 92 9.12 29.03 10.02
C PHE A 92 9.41 30.45 9.51
N ASP A 93 10.59 30.67 8.96
CA ASP A 93 10.96 31.91 8.30
C ASP A 93 10.55 31.84 6.80
N ALA A 94 9.56 32.63 6.40
CA ALA A 94 9.04 32.66 5.04
C ALA A 94 10.08 33.11 3.99
N SER A 95 11.18 33.76 4.41
CA SER A 95 12.26 34.17 3.53
C SER A 95 13.35 33.12 3.33
N ALA A 96 13.39 32.10 4.21
CA ALA A 96 14.39 31.04 4.16
C ALA A 96 14.00 29.91 3.19
N GLU A 97 15.00 29.25 2.59
CA GLU A 97 14.76 28.01 1.83
C GLU A 97 14.59 26.80 2.79
N PRO A 98 13.74 25.84 2.47
CA PRO A 98 12.95 25.67 1.24
C PRO A 98 11.58 26.39 1.22
N TYR A 99 11.23 27.13 2.26
CA TYR A 99 9.91 27.75 2.43
C TYR A 99 9.66 28.85 1.38
N ALA A 100 10.65 29.73 1.17
CA ALA A 100 10.55 30.81 0.19
C ALA A 100 10.21 30.28 -1.22
N SER A 101 10.86 29.19 -1.65
CA SER A 101 10.56 28.56 -2.94
C SER A 101 9.17 27.92 -2.97
N ALA A 102 8.72 27.29 -1.90
CA ALA A 102 7.39 26.69 -1.81
C ALA A 102 6.28 27.76 -1.84
N LEU A 103 6.48 28.88 -1.12
CA LEU A 103 5.56 30.03 -1.08
C LEU A 103 5.46 30.71 -2.46
N ARG A 104 6.59 30.95 -3.11
CA ARG A 104 6.61 31.48 -4.49
C ARG A 104 5.84 30.58 -5.45
N ARG A 105 6.07 29.25 -5.42
CA ARG A 105 5.29 28.30 -6.25
C ARG A 105 3.80 28.40 -6.01
N THR A 106 3.36 28.52 -4.75
CA THR A 106 1.95 28.68 -4.41
C THR A 106 1.38 29.95 -5.00
N GLY A 107 2.11 31.08 -4.89
CA GLY A 107 1.72 32.37 -5.47
C GLY A 107 1.68 32.33 -7.01
N ASP A 108 2.65 31.67 -7.66
CA ASP A 108 2.69 31.53 -9.12
C ASP A 108 1.46 30.75 -9.62
N LEU A 109 1.12 29.65 -8.96
CA LEU A 109 -0.07 28.87 -9.28
C LEU A 109 -1.35 29.69 -9.08
N ALA A 110 -1.48 30.42 -7.98
CA ALA A 110 -2.62 31.27 -7.75
C ALA A 110 -2.80 32.35 -8.82
N ARG A 111 -1.69 33.00 -9.26
CA ARG A 111 -1.71 33.95 -10.38
C ARG A 111 -2.19 33.30 -11.67
N ALA A 112 -1.68 32.12 -11.98
CA ALA A 112 -2.10 31.36 -13.16
C ALA A 112 -3.60 30.97 -13.07
N HIS A 113 -4.07 30.52 -11.91
CA HIS A 113 -5.47 30.19 -11.70
C HIS A 113 -6.37 31.42 -11.83
N ARG A 114 -6.00 32.55 -11.19
CA ARG A 114 -6.71 33.84 -11.32
C ARG A 114 -6.81 34.27 -12.77
N ALA A 115 -5.70 34.26 -13.49
CA ALA A 115 -5.63 34.64 -14.91
C ALA A 115 -6.44 33.72 -15.83
N GLY A 116 -6.61 32.45 -15.47
CA GLY A 116 -7.36 31.47 -16.25
C GLY A 116 -8.85 31.39 -15.90
N MET A 117 -9.31 32.00 -14.83
CA MET A 117 -10.71 31.96 -14.38
C MET A 117 -11.62 32.64 -15.40
N ARG A 118 -12.62 31.90 -15.87
CA ARG A 118 -13.59 32.37 -16.90
C ARG A 118 -14.98 31.76 -16.57
N PRO A 119 -15.74 32.39 -15.65
CA PRO A 119 -17.03 31.87 -15.24
C PRO A 119 -17.97 31.69 -16.44
N ALA A 120 -18.54 30.48 -16.54
CA ALA A 120 -19.49 30.10 -17.57
C ALA A 120 -20.59 29.20 -16.94
N PRO A 121 -21.75 29.00 -17.57
CA PRO A 121 -22.84 28.20 -16.97
C PRO A 121 -22.43 26.78 -16.55
N ALA A 122 -21.47 26.16 -17.24
CA ALA A 122 -21.04 24.79 -17.02
C ALA A 122 -19.59 24.65 -16.52
N SER A 123 -18.91 25.75 -16.15
CA SER A 123 -17.53 25.72 -15.67
C SER A 123 -17.16 27.03 -14.96
N LEU A 124 -16.14 26.97 -14.11
CA LEU A 124 -15.45 28.18 -13.59
C LEU A 124 -14.12 28.39 -14.33
N TRP A 125 -13.50 27.31 -14.79
CA TRP A 125 -12.36 27.29 -15.72
C TRP A 125 -12.73 26.44 -16.93
N PRO A 126 -12.43 26.87 -18.15
CA PRO A 126 -12.81 26.12 -19.38
C PRO A 126 -12.25 24.70 -19.45
N ASP A 127 -11.10 24.45 -18.84
CA ASP A 127 -10.45 23.13 -18.77
C ASP A 127 -10.93 22.27 -17.58
N ALA A 128 -11.88 22.79 -16.79
CA ALA A 128 -12.50 22.10 -15.65
C ALA A 128 -14.02 22.20 -15.70
N PRO A 129 -14.69 21.62 -16.71
CA PRO A 129 -16.14 21.60 -16.82
C PRO A 129 -16.76 20.84 -15.64
N PHE A 130 -18.00 21.20 -15.27
CA PHE A 130 -18.68 20.55 -14.15
C PHE A 130 -19.05 19.08 -14.44
N ASP A 131 -19.14 18.70 -15.69
CA ASP A 131 -19.28 17.31 -16.11
C ASP A 131 -18.03 16.86 -16.91
N PRO A 132 -17.27 15.89 -16.39
CA PRO A 132 -17.50 15.09 -15.16
C PRO A 132 -17.31 15.89 -13.86
N PRO A 133 -17.90 15.43 -12.71
CA PRO A 133 -17.91 16.19 -11.45
C PRO A 133 -16.50 16.43 -10.85
N ALA A 134 -15.47 15.78 -11.38
CA ALA A 134 -14.08 16.06 -11.05
C ALA A 134 -13.68 17.52 -11.36
N GLY A 135 -14.31 18.18 -12.34
CA GLY A 135 -14.09 19.59 -12.65
C GLY A 135 -14.61 20.53 -11.55
N ILE A 136 -15.65 20.14 -10.81
CA ILE A 136 -16.16 20.89 -9.64
C ILE A 136 -15.08 20.89 -8.55
N THR A 137 -14.58 19.72 -8.22
CA THR A 137 -13.52 19.53 -7.21
C THR A 137 -12.24 20.28 -7.61
N GLN A 138 -11.87 20.22 -8.88
CA GLN A 138 -10.73 20.95 -9.41
C GLN A 138 -10.91 22.48 -9.29
N SER A 139 -12.12 22.97 -9.53
CA SER A 139 -12.42 24.40 -9.37
C SER A 139 -12.26 24.82 -7.91
N TYR A 140 -12.77 24.05 -6.95
CA TYR A 140 -12.53 24.30 -5.53
C TYR A 140 -11.04 24.23 -5.15
N ALA A 141 -10.26 23.32 -5.73
CA ALA A 141 -8.82 23.23 -5.47
C ALA A 141 -8.06 24.47 -5.91
N ARG A 142 -8.44 25.04 -7.05
CA ARG A 142 -7.85 26.29 -7.56
C ARG A 142 -8.22 27.48 -6.68
N LEU A 143 -9.49 27.60 -6.28
CA LEU A 143 -9.94 28.62 -5.32
C LEU A 143 -9.22 28.49 -3.98
N HIS A 144 -9.03 27.28 -3.47
CA HIS A 144 -8.28 27.03 -2.25
C HIS A 144 -6.83 27.50 -2.36
N THR A 145 -6.14 27.24 -3.48
CA THR A 145 -4.77 27.72 -3.73
C THR A 145 -4.72 29.25 -3.74
N MET A 146 -5.71 29.91 -4.33
CA MET A 146 -5.83 31.37 -4.33
C MET A 146 -6.09 31.91 -2.91
N ALA A 147 -6.94 31.26 -2.12
CA ALA A 147 -7.19 31.61 -0.72
C ALA A 147 -5.96 31.41 0.17
N GLN A 148 -5.18 30.34 -0.04
CA GLN A 148 -3.89 30.12 0.64
C GLN A 148 -2.91 31.27 0.32
N THR A 149 -2.84 31.67 -0.94
CA THR A 149 -1.97 32.78 -1.38
C THR A 149 -2.34 34.08 -0.70
N TYR A 150 -3.64 34.36 -0.54
CA TYR A 150 -4.14 35.50 0.21
C TYR A 150 -3.76 35.43 1.69
N ALA A 151 -3.92 34.27 2.32
CA ALA A 151 -3.81 34.11 3.76
C ALA A 151 -2.35 33.95 4.26
N GLN A 152 -1.38 33.68 3.36
CA GLN A 152 -0.04 33.24 3.73
C GLN A 152 1.05 34.23 3.28
N ALA A 153 1.89 34.68 4.24
CA ALA A 153 3.03 35.57 3.96
C ALA A 153 4.04 34.88 2.99
N GLY A 154 4.70 35.71 2.18
CA GLY A 154 5.76 35.25 1.26
C GLY A 154 5.27 34.72 -0.08
N THR A 155 3.95 34.66 -0.35
CA THR A 155 3.37 34.18 -1.60
C THR A 155 3.33 35.24 -2.72
N GLY A 156 3.49 36.49 -2.35
CA GLY A 156 3.33 37.65 -3.27
C GLY A 156 1.86 38.06 -3.52
N GLY A 157 0.91 37.48 -2.82
CA GLY A 157 -0.53 37.83 -2.86
C GLY A 157 -1.16 37.97 -1.48
N THR A 158 -0.35 38.05 -0.44
CA THR A 158 -0.78 38.16 0.95
C THR A 158 -1.59 39.43 1.16
N GLY A 159 -2.83 39.29 1.64
CA GLY A 159 -3.71 40.39 1.92
C GLY A 159 -4.26 41.13 0.66
N ASP A 160 -4.06 40.61 -0.55
CA ASP A 160 -4.67 41.16 -1.78
C ASP A 160 -6.19 41.06 -1.75
N ALA A 161 -6.86 42.19 -1.46
CA ALA A 161 -8.30 42.26 -1.39
C ALA A 161 -9.00 41.88 -2.71
N GLY A 162 -8.37 42.18 -3.86
CA GLY A 162 -8.88 41.77 -5.16
C GLY A 162 -8.82 40.25 -5.35
N LEU A 163 -7.74 39.60 -4.89
CA LEU A 163 -7.63 38.14 -4.90
C LEU A 163 -8.71 37.48 -4.01
N ALA A 164 -8.94 38.03 -2.81
CA ALA A 164 -9.98 37.55 -1.92
C ALA A 164 -11.38 37.69 -2.55
N ALA A 165 -11.68 38.85 -3.17
CA ALA A 165 -12.94 39.10 -3.87
C ALA A 165 -13.14 38.09 -5.03
N ASP A 166 -12.12 37.79 -5.83
CA ASP A 166 -12.20 36.83 -6.92
C ASP A 166 -12.46 35.41 -6.41
N VAL A 167 -11.84 35.02 -5.29
CA VAL A 167 -12.12 33.69 -4.65
C VAL A 167 -13.57 33.63 -4.20
N ILE A 168 -14.10 34.67 -3.53
CA ILE A 168 -15.50 34.74 -3.07
C ILE A 168 -16.44 34.65 -4.27
N ALA A 169 -16.21 35.42 -5.32
CA ALA A 169 -17.01 35.37 -6.55
C ALA A 169 -17.00 33.97 -7.19
N GLY A 170 -15.84 33.29 -7.16
CA GLY A 170 -15.73 31.90 -7.61
C GLY A 170 -16.51 30.92 -6.77
N LEU A 171 -16.51 31.06 -5.43
CA LEU A 171 -17.32 30.24 -4.52
C LEU A 171 -18.81 30.43 -4.77
N ASP A 172 -19.25 31.71 -4.96
CA ASP A 172 -20.64 32.05 -5.27
C ASP A 172 -21.05 31.44 -6.61
N HIS A 173 -20.20 31.55 -7.65
CA HIS A 173 -20.48 30.94 -8.95
C HIS A 173 -20.68 29.42 -8.85
N LEU A 174 -19.83 28.70 -8.12
CA LEU A 174 -19.96 27.26 -7.92
C LEU A 174 -21.23 26.93 -7.15
N HIS A 175 -21.58 27.72 -6.12
CA HIS A 175 -22.81 27.55 -5.37
C HIS A 175 -24.05 27.78 -6.27
N ASP A 176 -24.10 28.88 -7.00
CA ASP A 176 -25.26 29.24 -7.82
C ASP A 176 -25.50 28.30 -9.01
N ARG A 177 -24.41 27.67 -9.54
CA ARG A 177 -24.47 26.88 -10.77
C ARG A 177 -24.52 25.37 -10.55
N ILE A 178 -23.89 24.86 -9.49
CA ILE A 178 -23.71 23.41 -9.42
C ILE A 178 -23.71 22.83 -8.00
N TYR A 179 -23.03 23.46 -7.01
CA TYR A 179 -22.86 22.85 -5.69
C TYR A 179 -23.83 23.49 -4.67
N HIS A 180 -25.13 23.20 -4.82
CA HIS A 180 -26.23 23.73 -3.98
C HIS A 180 -27.29 22.65 -3.71
N PRO A 181 -28.20 22.86 -2.71
CA PRO A 181 -29.18 21.84 -2.31
C PRO A 181 -30.17 21.40 -3.42
N GLY A 182 -30.34 22.21 -4.48
CA GLY A 182 -31.18 21.88 -5.62
C GLY A 182 -30.52 20.92 -6.66
N THR A 183 -29.23 20.60 -6.52
CA THR A 183 -28.52 19.76 -7.47
C THR A 183 -28.57 18.29 -7.06
N THR A 184 -29.01 17.44 -7.99
CA THR A 184 -28.83 15.98 -7.85
C THR A 184 -27.43 15.58 -8.27
N ARG A 185 -26.71 14.84 -7.41
CA ARG A 185 -25.36 14.35 -7.71
C ARG A 185 -25.37 13.39 -8.89
N TYR A 186 -24.29 13.40 -9.70
CA TYR A 186 -24.04 12.49 -10.81
C TYR A 186 -22.57 12.04 -10.81
N GLY A 187 -22.25 11.01 -11.57
CA GLY A 187 -20.89 10.50 -11.70
C GLY A 187 -20.29 10.00 -10.37
N ASN A 188 -19.04 10.35 -10.12
CA ASN A 188 -18.31 9.87 -8.95
C ASN A 188 -18.80 10.55 -7.66
N TRP A 189 -19.36 9.77 -6.74
CA TRP A 189 -19.88 10.22 -5.45
C TRP A 189 -18.83 10.96 -4.59
N TRP A 190 -17.56 10.58 -4.69
CA TRP A 190 -16.47 11.12 -3.90
C TRP A 190 -16.26 12.62 -4.14
N GLU A 191 -16.46 13.07 -5.38
CA GLU A 191 -16.33 14.48 -5.74
C GLU A 191 -17.34 15.36 -4.98
N TRP A 192 -18.54 14.85 -4.76
CA TRP A 192 -19.63 15.56 -4.08
C TRP A 192 -19.51 15.50 -2.56
N GLN A 193 -19.07 14.36 -2.01
CA GLN A 193 -19.18 14.07 -0.59
C GLN A 193 -17.86 14.20 0.17
N ILE A 194 -16.73 14.19 -0.51
CA ILE A 194 -15.42 14.30 0.12
C ILE A 194 -14.58 15.40 -0.55
N GLY A 195 -14.39 15.33 -1.85
CA GLY A 195 -13.47 16.18 -2.58
C GLY A 195 -13.84 17.66 -2.50
N SER A 196 -14.97 18.02 -3.07
CA SER A 196 -15.46 19.40 -3.13
C SER A 196 -15.72 19.99 -1.75
N PRO A 197 -16.47 19.33 -0.84
CA PRO A 197 -16.78 19.94 0.47
C PRO A 197 -15.55 20.17 1.34
N ARG A 198 -14.53 19.31 1.31
CA ARG A 198 -13.29 19.55 2.05
C ARG A 198 -12.63 20.85 1.63
N LEU A 199 -12.50 21.10 0.34
CA LEU A 199 -11.85 22.31 -0.16
C LEU A 199 -12.68 23.56 -0.01
N LEU A 200 -14.00 23.46 -0.17
CA LEU A 200 -14.93 24.55 0.13
C LEU A 200 -14.73 24.98 1.58
N LEU A 201 -14.78 24.04 2.53
CA LEU A 201 -14.67 24.34 3.96
C LEU A 201 -13.27 24.86 4.33
N ASP A 202 -12.21 24.30 3.75
CA ASP A 202 -10.84 24.79 3.92
C ASP A 202 -10.71 26.25 3.40
N THR A 203 -11.30 26.56 2.23
CA THR A 203 -11.31 27.90 1.65
C THR A 203 -12.12 28.89 2.51
N LEU A 204 -13.28 28.48 2.99
CA LEU A 204 -14.11 29.29 3.90
C LEU A 204 -13.42 29.56 5.22
N THR A 205 -12.62 28.64 5.74
CA THR A 205 -11.80 28.84 6.94
C THR A 205 -10.76 29.93 6.70
N LEU A 206 -10.06 29.91 5.57
CA LEU A 206 -9.03 30.90 5.25
C LEU A 206 -9.58 32.31 5.03
N LEU A 207 -10.81 32.41 4.51
CA LEU A 207 -11.47 33.68 4.19
C LEU A 207 -12.65 33.97 5.13
N HIS A 208 -12.71 33.37 6.32
CA HIS A 208 -13.88 33.47 7.22
C HIS A 208 -14.32 34.92 7.52
N GLY A 209 -13.39 35.84 7.72
CA GLY A 209 -13.66 37.26 7.98
C GLY A 209 -14.07 38.07 6.74
N HIS A 210 -13.99 37.49 5.55
CA HIS A 210 -14.32 38.15 4.28
C HIS A 210 -15.60 37.63 3.63
N THR A 211 -16.11 36.49 4.09
CA THR A 211 -17.34 35.88 3.56
C THR A 211 -18.56 36.44 4.28
N ASP A 212 -19.57 36.87 3.52
CA ASP A 212 -20.86 37.28 4.06
C ASP A 212 -21.50 36.08 4.83
N PRO A 213 -22.05 36.30 6.04
CA PRO A 213 -22.66 35.25 6.85
C PRO A 213 -23.79 34.49 6.15
N THR A 214 -24.63 35.18 5.35
CA THR A 214 -25.78 34.57 4.64
C THR A 214 -25.29 33.69 3.52
N ARG A 215 -24.30 34.12 2.73
CA ARG A 215 -23.69 33.34 1.67
C ARG A 215 -22.97 32.12 2.24
N ARG A 216 -22.21 32.31 3.32
CA ARG A 216 -21.56 31.19 4.03
C ARG A 216 -22.59 30.19 4.53
N ALA A 217 -23.73 30.63 5.08
CA ALA A 217 -24.79 29.71 5.51
C ALA A 217 -25.36 28.91 4.34
N GLY A 218 -25.55 29.52 3.15
CA GLY A 218 -25.96 28.82 1.93
C GLY A 218 -24.96 27.75 1.49
N GLN A 219 -23.67 28.08 1.49
CA GLN A 219 -22.60 27.13 1.14
C GLN A 219 -22.50 25.98 2.15
N LEU A 220 -22.70 26.24 3.46
CA LEU A 220 -22.76 25.19 4.48
C LEU A 220 -24.00 24.30 4.34
N ALA A 221 -25.14 24.85 3.90
CA ALA A 221 -26.34 24.07 3.59
C ALA A 221 -26.14 23.14 2.38
N ALA A 222 -25.35 23.57 1.40
CA ALA A 222 -24.94 22.68 0.29
C ALA A 222 -24.09 21.50 0.79
N VAL A 223 -23.17 21.74 1.71
CA VAL A 223 -22.41 20.65 2.35
C VAL A 223 -23.35 19.69 3.09
N ASP A 224 -24.31 20.19 3.87
CA ASP A 224 -25.29 19.37 4.58
C ASP A 224 -26.17 18.54 3.63
N HIS A 225 -26.50 19.08 2.45
CA HIS A 225 -27.26 18.35 1.42
C HIS A 225 -26.48 17.14 0.88
N PHE A 226 -25.23 17.33 0.48
CA PHE A 226 -24.42 16.26 -0.09
C PHE A 226 -23.81 15.32 0.96
N VAL A 227 -23.60 15.80 2.17
CA VAL A 227 -23.03 15.05 3.32
C VAL A 227 -23.97 15.15 4.53
N PRO A 228 -25.16 14.58 4.45
CA PRO A 228 -26.10 14.60 5.57
C PRO A 228 -25.56 13.81 6.76
N ASP A 229 -25.92 14.20 7.97
CA ASP A 229 -25.48 13.61 9.23
C ASP A 229 -25.72 12.09 9.29
N ALA A 230 -26.77 11.60 8.63
CA ALA A 230 -27.08 10.17 8.52
C ALA A 230 -25.95 9.32 7.89
N MET A 231 -25.07 9.93 7.09
CA MET A 231 -23.89 9.22 6.53
C MET A 231 -22.90 8.79 7.62
N LEU A 232 -22.91 9.44 8.77
CA LEU A 232 -22.08 9.08 9.91
C LEU A 232 -22.80 8.15 10.91
N GLY A 233 -24.08 7.84 10.72
CA GLY A 233 -24.85 6.98 11.61
C GLY A 233 -24.36 5.53 11.61
N ALA A 234 -24.27 4.89 10.46
CA ALA A 234 -23.80 3.50 10.34
C ALA A 234 -22.37 3.42 9.78
N TYR A 235 -21.56 2.48 10.32
CA TYR A 235 -20.23 2.19 9.81
C TYR A 235 -20.33 1.12 8.72
N THR A 236 -20.75 1.52 7.52
CA THR A 236 -21.02 0.61 6.39
C THR A 236 -20.94 1.33 5.05
N GLY A 237 -20.89 0.57 3.95
CA GLY A 237 -20.85 1.09 2.59
C GLY A 237 -19.62 1.98 2.34
N THR A 238 -19.83 3.16 1.79
CA THR A 238 -18.76 4.14 1.54
C THR A 238 -18.23 4.81 2.82
N SER A 239 -18.94 4.67 3.94
CA SER A 239 -18.61 5.31 5.23
C SER A 239 -17.82 4.34 6.12
N THR A 240 -16.69 3.79 5.60
CA THR A 240 -15.79 2.86 6.28
C THR A 240 -14.33 3.26 6.08
N GLY A 241 -13.45 2.80 6.94
CA GLY A 241 -12.00 3.01 6.85
C GLY A 241 -11.63 4.48 6.66
N ALA A 242 -10.78 4.76 5.68
CA ALA A 242 -10.31 6.12 5.39
C ALA A 242 -11.43 7.07 4.93
N ASN A 243 -12.44 6.56 4.23
CA ASN A 243 -13.57 7.39 3.79
C ASN A 243 -14.39 7.89 4.98
N ARG A 244 -14.56 7.08 6.05
CA ARG A 244 -15.19 7.51 7.29
C ARG A 244 -14.46 8.70 7.91
N VAL A 245 -13.13 8.66 7.94
CA VAL A 245 -12.32 9.76 8.49
C VAL A 245 -12.47 11.04 7.66
N ASP A 246 -12.48 10.92 6.32
CA ASP A 246 -12.73 12.05 5.43
C ASP A 246 -14.11 12.68 5.66
N LEU A 247 -15.17 11.86 5.79
CA LEU A 247 -16.52 12.34 6.09
C LEU A 247 -16.60 13.02 7.46
N CYS A 248 -15.96 12.45 8.49
CA CYS A 248 -15.86 13.08 9.81
C CYS A 248 -15.14 14.44 9.72
N ARG A 249 -14.09 14.57 8.92
CA ARG A 249 -13.41 15.85 8.69
C ARG A 249 -14.35 16.88 8.07
N VAL A 250 -15.13 16.50 7.05
CA VAL A 250 -16.11 17.39 6.43
C VAL A 250 -17.12 17.88 7.46
N VAL A 251 -17.74 16.99 8.22
CA VAL A 251 -18.79 17.33 9.20
C VAL A 251 -18.21 18.14 10.37
N ALA A 252 -17.00 17.81 10.86
CA ALA A 252 -16.35 18.58 11.93
C ALA A 252 -16.06 20.03 11.51
N VAL A 253 -15.40 20.24 10.37
CA VAL A 253 -15.04 21.59 9.90
C VAL A 253 -16.31 22.38 9.53
N ARG A 254 -17.32 21.71 8.94
CA ARG A 254 -18.63 22.32 8.70
C ARG A 254 -19.29 22.76 10.03
N GLY A 255 -19.21 21.91 11.06
CA GLY A 255 -19.73 22.22 12.40
C GLY A 255 -19.02 23.43 13.02
N ILE A 256 -17.70 23.50 12.88
CA ILE A 256 -16.88 24.62 13.38
C ILE A 256 -17.20 25.93 12.66
N LEU A 257 -17.36 25.93 11.34
CA LEU A 257 -17.67 27.11 10.53
C LEU A 257 -19.11 27.62 10.72
N GLY A 258 -20.01 26.74 11.05
CA GLY A 258 -21.42 27.06 11.31
C GLY A 258 -21.78 27.12 12.80
N GLU A 259 -20.77 27.06 13.68
CA GLU A 259 -20.92 27.12 15.16
C GLU A 259 -21.98 26.15 15.68
N ALA A 260 -21.92 24.89 15.13
CA ALA A 260 -22.89 23.83 15.42
C ALA A 260 -22.29 22.73 16.30
N PRO A 261 -22.43 22.82 17.65
CA PRO A 261 -21.78 21.89 18.58
C PRO A 261 -22.13 20.41 18.35
N ALA A 262 -23.42 20.16 18.00
CA ALA A 262 -23.90 18.79 17.73
C ALA A 262 -23.21 18.14 16.52
N LYS A 263 -22.87 18.89 15.48
CA LYS A 263 -22.15 18.37 14.32
C LYS A 263 -20.69 18.03 14.64
N VAL A 264 -20.02 18.86 15.44
CA VAL A 264 -18.65 18.57 15.88
C VAL A 264 -18.63 17.31 16.77
N ALA A 265 -19.59 17.19 17.69
CA ALA A 265 -19.76 16.01 18.53
C ALA A 265 -20.05 14.74 17.69
N LEU A 266 -20.98 14.83 16.72
CA LEU A 266 -21.26 13.74 15.79
C LEU A 266 -20.02 13.26 15.03
N ALA A 267 -19.25 14.21 14.48
CA ALA A 267 -18.03 13.89 13.74
C ALA A 267 -16.98 13.22 14.63
N ARG A 268 -16.79 13.72 15.87
CA ARG A 268 -15.89 13.10 16.87
C ARG A 268 -16.32 11.67 17.19
N ASP A 269 -17.59 11.45 17.52
CA ASP A 269 -18.11 10.15 17.95
C ASP A 269 -18.09 9.12 16.81
N ALA A 270 -18.32 9.58 15.59
CA ALA A 270 -18.28 8.77 14.39
C ALA A 270 -16.87 8.28 14.00
N LEU A 271 -15.81 8.76 14.65
CA LEU A 271 -14.44 8.21 14.52
C LEU A 271 -14.26 6.90 15.31
N SER A 272 -14.97 6.72 16.40
CA SER A 272 -14.77 5.55 17.28
C SER A 272 -14.86 4.18 16.59
N PRO A 273 -15.73 3.93 15.60
CA PRO A 273 -15.75 2.66 14.86
C PRO A 273 -14.53 2.40 13.98
N VAL A 274 -13.71 3.43 13.68
CA VAL A 274 -12.49 3.29 12.86
C VAL A 274 -11.34 2.67 13.66
N PHE A 275 -11.32 2.83 14.98
CA PHE A 275 -10.17 2.49 15.82
C PHE A 275 -9.98 0.98 16.06
N PRO A 276 -11.04 0.18 16.34
CA PRO A 276 -10.87 -1.24 16.59
C PRO A 276 -10.28 -1.99 15.40
N TYR A 277 -9.54 -3.06 15.70
CA TYR A 277 -9.17 -4.01 14.66
C TYR A 277 -10.41 -4.66 14.05
N VAL A 278 -10.41 -4.78 12.73
CA VAL A 278 -11.43 -5.51 11.97
C VAL A 278 -10.98 -6.95 11.70
N THR A 279 -11.93 -7.82 11.39
CA THR A 279 -11.66 -9.21 10.96
C THR A 279 -12.07 -9.47 9.51
N LYS A 280 -12.75 -8.50 8.89
CA LYS A 280 -13.15 -8.49 7.47
C LYS A 280 -13.42 -7.06 7.00
N GLY A 281 -13.27 -6.83 5.69
CA GLY A 281 -13.55 -5.54 5.05
C GLY A 281 -12.51 -4.47 5.36
N ASP A 282 -12.93 -3.21 5.28
CA ASP A 282 -12.06 -2.03 5.36
C ASP A 282 -11.62 -1.74 6.80
N GLY A 283 -10.34 -1.50 6.99
CA GLY A 283 -9.78 -1.09 8.28
C GLY A 283 -8.44 -1.76 8.62
N LEU A 284 -7.99 -1.52 9.86
CA LEU A 284 -6.79 -2.13 10.43
C LEU A 284 -7.09 -3.52 11.00
N TYR A 285 -6.19 -4.47 10.74
CA TYR A 285 -6.23 -5.83 11.30
C TYR A 285 -5.18 -6.00 12.38
N ALA A 286 -5.37 -6.95 13.27
CA ALA A 286 -4.49 -7.20 14.42
C ALA A 286 -3.04 -7.56 14.02
N ASP A 287 -2.82 -8.11 12.83
CA ASP A 287 -1.49 -8.41 12.29
C ASP A 287 -0.76 -7.20 11.69
N GLY A 288 -1.42 -6.02 11.65
CA GLY A 288 -0.93 -4.78 11.03
C GLY A 288 -1.33 -4.60 9.58
N SER A 289 -2.10 -5.51 9.00
CA SER A 289 -2.68 -5.32 7.66
C SER A 289 -3.65 -4.15 7.65
N PHE A 290 -3.72 -3.44 6.51
CA PHE A 290 -4.76 -2.46 6.24
C PHE A 290 -5.41 -2.75 4.89
N ILE A 291 -6.72 -3.00 4.93
CA ILE A 291 -7.56 -3.26 3.76
C ILE A 291 -8.47 -2.05 3.51
N GLN A 292 -8.65 -1.70 2.24
CA GLN A 292 -9.70 -0.79 1.77
C GLN A 292 -10.28 -1.34 0.45
N HIS A 293 -11.49 -0.93 0.08
CA HIS A 293 -12.25 -1.52 -1.01
C HIS A 293 -12.46 -3.03 -0.81
N THR A 294 -12.71 -3.43 0.42
CA THR A 294 -13.03 -4.77 0.89
C THR A 294 -11.91 -5.82 0.69
N TRP A 295 -11.15 -5.76 -0.39
CA TRP A 295 -10.24 -6.83 -0.82
C TRP A 295 -8.83 -6.35 -1.22
N VAL A 296 -8.52 -5.06 -1.07
CA VAL A 296 -7.25 -4.49 -1.55
C VAL A 296 -6.32 -4.15 -0.39
N ALA A 297 -5.09 -4.66 -0.44
CA ALA A 297 -4.00 -4.24 0.44
C ALA A 297 -3.66 -2.77 0.16
N TYR A 298 -3.95 -1.86 1.11
CA TYR A 298 -4.03 -0.44 0.76
C TYR A 298 -3.34 0.52 1.75
N SER A 299 -2.36 0.05 2.52
CA SER A 299 -1.61 0.86 3.49
C SER A 299 -0.97 2.11 2.86
N GLY A 300 -0.51 2.01 1.59
CA GLY A 300 0.27 3.06 0.91
C GLY A 300 -0.53 4.26 0.39
N THR A 301 -1.86 4.17 0.31
CA THR A 301 -2.71 5.27 -0.17
C THR A 301 -3.89 5.54 0.76
N TYR A 302 -4.85 4.62 0.86
CA TYR A 302 -5.96 4.79 1.80
C TYR A 302 -5.51 4.75 3.26
N GLY A 303 -4.50 3.93 3.58
CA GLY A 303 -3.89 3.93 4.91
C GLY A 303 -3.23 5.28 5.25
N TYR A 304 -2.57 5.92 4.27
CA TYR A 304 -2.10 7.30 4.42
C TYR A 304 -3.27 8.27 4.67
N VAL A 305 -4.34 8.21 3.86
CA VAL A 305 -5.52 9.07 4.03
C VAL A 305 -6.13 8.93 5.42
N LEU A 306 -6.21 7.70 5.92
CA LEU A 306 -6.68 7.42 7.28
C LEU A 306 -5.77 8.07 8.32
N LEU A 307 -4.46 7.87 8.22
CA LEU A 307 -3.50 8.35 9.22
C LEU A 307 -3.39 9.88 9.23
N ASP A 308 -3.31 10.52 8.06
CA ASP A 308 -3.28 11.99 7.92
C ASP A 308 -4.59 12.62 8.43
N GLY A 309 -5.73 12.06 8.03
CA GLY A 309 -7.04 12.56 8.45
C GLY A 309 -7.23 12.47 9.97
N LEU A 310 -6.85 11.35 10.58
CA LEU A 310 -6.89 11.20 12.05
C LEU A 310 -5.90 12.13 12.74
N GLY A 311 -4.67 12.26 12.24
CA GLY A 311 -3.68 13.18 12.77
C GLY A 311 -4.17 14.64 12.78
N ARG A 312 -4.86 15.07 11.72
CA ARG A 312 -5.49 16.40 11.64
C ARG A 312 -6.63 16.56 12.64
N LEU A 313 -7.54 15.59 12.72
CA LEU A 313 -8.69 15.68 13.63
C LEU A 313 -8.27 15.60 15.09
N PHE A 314 -7.31 14.76 15.43
CA PHE A 314 -6.75 14.71 16.78
C PHE A 314 -6.06 16.03 17.15
N SER A 315 -5.31 16.62 16.22
CA SER A 315 -4.65 17.92 16.45
C SER A 315 -5.66 19.05 16.55
N LEU A 316 -6.70 19.05 15.71
CA LEU A 316 -7.76 20.07 15.71
C LEU A 316 -8.52 20.09 17.03
N LEU A 317 -8.98 18.92 17.49
CA LEU A 317 -9.92 18.80 18.60
C LEU A 317 -9.24 18.68 19.97
N ARG A 318 -7.91 18.57 20.02
CA ARG A 318 -7.16 18.43 21.29
C ARG A 318 -7.46 19.56 22.28
N GLY A 319 -7.77 19.21 23.53
CA GLY A 319 -8.03 20.16 24.61
C GLY A 319 -9.28 21.00 24.39
N SER A 320 -10.16 20.64 23.47
CA SER A 320 -11.50 21.24 23.32
C SER A 320 -12.56 20.37 23.97
N SER A 321 -13.77 20.90 24.08
CA SER A 321 -14.95 20.16 24.52
C SER A 321 -15.25 18.92 23.66
N TRP A 322 -14.67 18.85 22.47
CA TRP A 322 -14.84 17.76 21.51
C TRP A 322 -13.56 16.92 21.33
N GLU A 323 -12.64 16.92 22.29
CA GLU A 323 -11.45 16.08 22.22
C GLU A 323 -11.82 14.59 22.03
N VAL A 324 -11.08 13.89 21.16
CA VAL A 324 -11.25 12.45 20.93
C VAL A 324 -10.62 11.71 22.10
N THR A 325 -11.43 11.20 23.02
CA THR A 325 -11.01 10.53 24.26
C THR A 325 -11.19 9.02 24.24
N ASP A 326 -11.70 8.42 23.15
CA ASP A 326 -11.83 6.95 23.01
C ASP A 326 -10.46 6.27 23.21
N PRO A 327 -10.28 5.40 24.25
CA PRO A 327 -9.00 4.79 24.54
C PRO A 327 -8.49 3.89 23.40
N ARG A 328 -9.40 3.37 22.53
CA ARG A 328 -9.03 2.54 21.37
C ARG A 328 -8.29 3.33 20.30
N ARG A 329 -8.27 4.69 20.37
CA ARG A 329 -7.40 5.51 19.50
C ARG A 329 -5.92 5.10 19.60
N GLN A 330 -5.51 4.45 20.70
CA GLN A 330 -4.16 3.91 20.86
C GLN A 330 -3.80 2.92 19.74
N ILE A 331 -4.77 2.17 19.21
CA ILE A 331 -4.55 1.26 18.07
C ILE A 331 -4.03 2.03 16.84
N ILE A 332 -4.48 3.27 16.65
CA ILE A 332 -3.98 4.13 15.55
C ILE A 332 -2.53 4.53 15.80
N HIS A 333 -2.16 4.85 17.04
CA HIS A 333 -0.77 5.11 17.40
C HIS A 333 0.10 3.87 17.21
N ASP A 334 -0.33 2.72 17.69
CA ASP A 334 0.36 1.43 17.52
C ASP A 334 0.55 1.06 16.04
N SER A 335 -0.36 1.49 15.17
CA SER A 335 -0.31 1.18 13.74
C SER A 335 0.91 1.80 13.05
N VAL A 336 1.48 2.89 13.56
CA VAL A 336 2.68 3.51 12.99
C VAL A 336 3.82 2.48 12.89
N GLU A 337 4.10 1.77 13.98
CA GLU A 337 5.20 0.80 14.03
C GLU A 337 4.78 -0.59 13.55
N ARG A 338 3.50 -0.96 13.69
CA ARG A 338 3.00 -2.31 13.36
C ARG A 338 2.54 -2.46 11.92
N ALA A 339 1.95 -1.41 11.33
CA ALA A 339 1.29 -1.45 10.02
C ALA A 339 2.02 -0.63 8.94
N TYR A 340 2.60 0.53 9.29
CA TYR A 340 3.14 1.45 8.29
C TYR A 340 4.67 1.41 8.18
N ALA A 341 5.39 1.53 9.28
CA ALA A 341 6.85 1.52 9.27
C ALA A 341 7.48 0.29 8.59
N PRO A 342 6.93 -0.93 8.73
CA PRO A 342 7.46 -2.08 8.00
C PRO A 342 7.33 -2.01 6.49
N LEU A 343 6.45 -1.16 5.96
CA LEU A 343 6.16 -0.98 4.53
C LEU A 343 6.88 0.24 3.92
N LEU A 344 7.59 1.02 4.75
CA LEU A 344 8.47 2.09 4.32
C LEU A 344 9.90 1.58 4.23
N TYR A 345 10.62 1.86 3.15
CA TYR A 345 12.03 1.53 2.98
C TYR A 345 12.79 2.71 2.37
N ASN A 346 13.78 3.25 3.09
CA ASN A 346 14.56 4.42 2.66
C ASN A 346 13.69 5.58 2.14
N GLY A 347 12.56 5.87 2.79
CA GLY A 347 11.65 6.96 2.42
C GLY A 347 10.55 6.60 1.43
N LEU A 348 10.69 5.52 0.66
CA LEU A 348 9.63 5.06 -0.26
C LEU A 348 8.57 4.19 0.44
N MET A 349 7.35 4.19 -0.10
CA MET A 349 6.26 3.28 0.27
C MET A 349 6.14 2.16 -0.75
N MET A 350 6.15 0.90 -0.28
CA MET A 350 6.09 -0.27 -1.16
C MET A 350 4.84 -0.28 -2.03
N ASP A 351 5.02 -0.48 -3.34
CA ASP A 351 3.95 -0.48 -4.34
C ASP A 351 2.91 -1.57 -4.10
N SER A 352 3.32 -2.70 -3.52
CA SER A 352 2.44 -3.85 -3.24
C SER A 352 1.22 -3.54 -2.37
N VAL A 353 1.25 -2.41 -1.65
CA VAL A 353 0.17 -1.95 -0.77
C VAL A 353 -0.42 -0.60 -1.22
N SER A 354 -0.29 -0.28 -2.50
CA SER A 354 -0.74 0.99 -3.07
C SER A 354 -1.95 0.86 -4.03
N GLY A 355 -2.46 -0.37 -4.23
CA GLY A 355 -3.58 -0.66 -5.13
C GLY A 355 -3.35 -0.11 -6.53
N ARG A 356 -4.38 0.42 -7.18
CA ARG A 356 -4.26 0.99 -8.54
C ARG A 356 -3.35 2.22 -8.64
N ALA A 357 -2.95 2.81 -7.50
CA ALA A 357 -2.07 3.97 -7.49
C ALA A 357 -0.65 3.70 -8.01
N ILE A 358 -0.25 2.46 -8.22
CA ILE A 358 1.02 2.13 -8.89
C ILE A 358 1.07 2.70 -10.32
N SER A 359 -0.07 2.93 -10.96
CA SER A 359 -0.16 3.57 -12.29
C SER A 359 -0.04 5.09 -12.27
N ARG A 360 0.06 5.70 -11.08
CA ARG A 360 0.14 7.15 -10.90
C ARG A 360 1.59 7.62 -10.89
N GLY A 361 2.19 7.86 -12.01
CA GLY A 361 3.47 8.54 -12.11
C GLY A 361 3.31 10.03 -12.43
N VAL A 362 3.95 10.51 -13.48
CA VAL A 362 3.82 11.89 -13.94
C VAL A 362 2.43 12.13 -14.49
N GLN A 363 1.74 13.15 -13.99
CA GLN A 363 0.39 13.52 -14.40
C GLN A 363 0.41 14.66 -15.41
N THR A 364 -0.40 14.57 -16.48
CA THR A 364 -0.47 15.59 -17.53
C THR A 364 -1.16 16.86 -17.04
N ALA A 365 -2.18 16.69 -16.24
CA ALA A 365 -3.04 17.78 -15.82
C ALA A 365 -2.47 18.59 -14.67
N ASP A 366 -1.39 18.17 -14.04
CA ASP A 366 -0.66 18.98 -13.07
C ASP A 366 0.36 19.86 -13.82
N PRO A 367 0.19 21.21 -13.83
CA PRO A 367 1.11 22.11 -14.51
C PRO A 367 2.53 22.03 -13.96
N ARG A 368 2.69 21.54 -12.73
CA ARG A 368 3.98 21.28 -12.09
C ARG A 368 4.60 19.96 -12.54
N ARG A 369 3.83 19.12 -13.25
CA ARG A 369 4.20 17.76 -13.70
C ARG A 369 4.73 16.91 -12.55
N LEU A 370 4.08 16.99 -11.38
CA LEU A 370 4.49 16.26 -10.20
C LEU A 370 4.44 14.77 -10.43
N THR A 371 5.47 14.10 -9.98
CA THR A 371 5.52 12.64 -9.89
C THR A 371 4.70 12.16 -8.68
N GLN A 372 3.99 11.05 -8.83
CA GLN A 372 3.22 10.42 -7.76
C GLN A 372 3.66 8.96 -7.56
N GLY A 373 4.97 8.74 -7.49
CA GLY A 373 5.59 7.45 -7.33
C GLY A 373 5.57 6.91 -5.90
N ASP A 374 6.31 5.86 -5.68
CA ASP A 374 6.52 5.21 -4.39
C ASP A 374 7.18 6.12 -3.35
N HIS A 375 8.19 6.93 -3.74
CA HIS A 375 8.81 7.92 -2.87
C HIS A 375 7.79 8.97 -2.40
N GLN A 376 7.02 9.57 -3.29
CA GLN A 376 6.04 10.60 -2.94
C GLN A 376 4.94 10.04 -2.03
N ARG A 377 4.56 8.75 -2.18
CA ARG A 377 3.64 8.08 -1.25
C ARG A 377 4.29 7.86 0.12
N GLY A 378 5.56 7.52 0.14
CA GLY A 378 6.34 7.40 1.37
C GLY A 378 6.48 8.72 2.09
N HIS A 379 6.83 9.79 1.37
CA HIS A 379 6.95 11.15 1.92
C HIS A 379 5.64 11.63 2.56
N ALA A 380 4.52 11.42 1.89
CA ALA A 380 3.20 11.78 2.43
C ALA A 380 2.91 11.03 3.75
N LEU A 381 3.24 9.74 3.83
CA LEU A 381 3.06 8.96 5.05
C LEU A 381 4.03 9.40 6.16
N ILE A 382 5.28 9.71 5.84
CA ILE A 382 6.28 10.25 6.78
C ILE A 382 5.78 11.57 7.39
N ALA A 383 5.21 12.46 6.57
CA ALA A 383 4.61 13.71 7.04
C ALA A 383 3.38 13.46 7.94
N ALA A 384 2.54 12.47 7.61
CA ALA A 384 1.39 12.09 8.44
C ALA A 384 1.83 11.53 9.81
N ILE A 385 2.90 10.72 9.85
CA ILE A 385 3.49 10.22 11.11
C ILE A 385 4.03 11.38 11.95
N ALA A 386 4.74 12.33 11.33
CA ALA A 386 5.23 13.53 12.00
C ALA A 386 4.09 14.38 12.56
N LEU A 387 2.95 14.49 11.85
CA LEU A 387 1.76 15.18 12.34
C LEU A 387 1.14 14.44 13.54
N LEU A 388 0.95 13.14 13.43
CA LEU A 388 0.32 12.33 14.49
C LEU A 388 1.15 12.33 15.77
N SER A 389 2.49 12.48 15.67
CA SER A 389 3.43 12.51 16.80
C SER A 389 3.11 13.62 17.80
N GLY A 390 2.47 14.71 17.35
CA GLY A 390 2.03 15.79 18.22
C GLY A 390 1.00 15.35 19.26
N GLY A 391 0.27 14.24 19.08
CA GLY A 391 -0.71 13.67 20.02
C GLY A 391 -0.23 12.43 20.75
N ALA A 392 0.96 11.94 20.46
CA ALA A 392 1.51 10.71 21.01
C ALA A 392 2.15 10.93 22.39
N SER A 393 2.37 9.84 23.14
CA SER A 393 3.20 9.85 24.33
C SER A 393 4.64 10.27 23.98
N THR A 394 5.40 10.77 24.96
CA THR A 394 6.79 11.16 24.74
C THR A 394 7.62 10.00 24.17
N ALA A 395 7.45 8.78 24.69
CA ALA A 395 8.19 7.62 24.23
C ALA A 395 7.84 7.23 22.77
N GLU A 396 6.58 7.32 22.36
CA GLU A 396 6.17 7.08 20.96
C GLU A 396 6.71 8.17 20.04
N ARG A 397 6.55 9.43 20.44
CA ARG A 397 7.05 10.57 19.67
C ARG A 397 8.55 10.45 19.41
N ASP A 398 9.35 10.12 20.44
CA ASP A 398 10.80 10.02 20.30
C ASP A 398 11.19 8.89 19.33
N ARG A 399 10.52 7.72 19.40
CA ARG A 399 10.73 6.63 18.45
C ARG A 399 10.32 7.02 17.04
N TRP A 400 9.18 7.67 16.86
CA TRP A 400 8.69 8.07 15.52
C TRP A 400 9.55 9.18 14.92
N HIS A 401 10.00 10.15 15.72
CA HIS A 401 10.94 11.17 15.26
C HIS A 401 12.26 10.53 14.81
N ALA A 402 12.77 9.53 15.52
CA ALA A 402 13.95 8.79 15.11
C ALA A 402 13.75 8.06 13.77
N LEU A 403 12.59 7.40 13.57
CA LEU A 403 12.23 6.75 12.30
C LEU A 403 12.12 7.76 11.15
N VAL A 404 11.36 8.85 11.35
CA VAL A 404 11.15 9.91 10.35
C VAL A 404 12.50 10.52 9.96
N LYS A 405 13.33 10.86 10.92
CA LYS A 405 14.68 11.39 10.68
C LYS A 405 15.56 10.41 9.90
N GLY A 406 15.44 9.12 10.23
CA GLY A 406 16.15 8.06 9.52
C GLY A 406 15.73 7.95 8.06
N TRP A 407 14.43 7.97 7.75
CA TRP A 407 13.94 7.94 6.37
C TRP A 407 14.32 9.19 5.59
N ILE A 408 14.21 10.38 6.20
CA ILE A 408 14.66 11.65 5.56
C ILE A 408 16.14 11.57 5.18
N ALA A 409 16.99 11.03 6.06
CA ALA A 409 18.43 10.95 5.83
C ALA A 409 18.82 9.92 4.76
N ARG A 410 18.04 8.84 4.62
CA ARG A 410 18.37 7.75 3.69
C ARG A 410 17.75 7.90 2.30
N ASP A 411 16.71 8.70 2.13
CA ASP A 411 16.15 8.93 0.81
C ASP A 411 17.03 9.87 0.00
N THR A 412 18.03 9.29 -0.66
CA THR A 412 18.95 10.01 -1.55
C THR A 412 18.48 10.00 -3.00
N THR A 413 17.53 9.15 -3.35
CA THR A 413 16.95 9.05 -4.69
C THR A 413 15.95 10.17 -4.94
N SER A 414 15.08 10.44 -3.95
CA SER A 414 14.10 11.53 -3.98
C SER A 414 14.08 12.20 -2.60
N PRO A 415 14.96 13.19 -2.35
CA PRO A 415 15.08 13.75 -1.01
C PRO A 415 13.75 14.31 -0.48
N VAL A 416 13.32 13.85 0.68
CA VAL A 416 12.00 14.15 1.28
C VAL A 416 11.72 15.64 1.37
N ARG A 417 12.72 16.44 1.83
CA ARG A 417 12.57 17.90 2.00
C ARG A 417 12.57 18.68 0.68
N SER A 418 12.90 18.02 -0.43
CA SER A 418 12.87 18.61 -1.78
C SER A 418 11.61 18.20 -2.56
N ASP A 419 10.71 17.45 -1.95
CA ASP A 419 9.48 17.01 -2.62
C ASP A 419 8.58 18.22 -2.93
N PRO A 420 8.33 18.54 -4.20
CA PRO A 420 7.54 19.72 -4.59
C PRO A 420 6.05 19.56 -4.25
N GLN A 421 5.59 18.39 -3.81
CA GLN A 421 4.22 18.19 -3.34
C GLN A 421 3.97 18.82 -1.97
N PHE A 422 5.02 19.01 -1.16
CA PHE A 422 4.87 19.59 0.16
C PHE A 422 4.59 21.09 0.13
N GLY A 423 3.60 21.50 0.92
CA GLY A 423 3.43 22.87 1.36
C GLY A 423 4.38 23.21 2.51
N VAL A 424 4.48 24.49 2.84
CA VAL A 424 5.40 24.97 3.89
C VAL A 424 5.10 24.36 5.26
N ALA A 425 3.86 24.03 5.53
CA ALA A 425 3.45 23.44 6.79
C ALA A 425 4.05 22.04 7.02
N ASP A 426 4.03 21.19 6.00
CA ASP A 426 4.68 19.86 6.08
C ASP A 426 6.19 20.00 6.12
N LEU A 427 6.76 20.92 5.30
CA LEU A 427 8.19 21.19 5.29
C LEU A 427 8.69 21.67 6.66
N ALA A 428 7.95 22.58 7.32
CA ALA A 428 8.32 23.07 8.65
C ALA A 428 8.29 21.96 9.71
N ARG A 429 7.27 21.10 9.67
CA ARG A 429 7.13 19.96 10.58
C ARG A 429 8.24 18.94 10.37
N LEU A 430 8.52 18.61 9.13
CA LEU A 430 9.60 17.67 8.79
C LEU A 430 10.97 18.23 9.14
N ALA A 431 11.17 19.55 8.96
CA ALA A 431 12.39 20.23 9.38
C ALA A 431 12.55 20.17 10.90
N ALA A 432 11.50 20.48 11.68
CA ALA A 432 11.55 20.40 13.13
C ALA A 432 11.93 18.99 13.64
N VAL A 433 11.48 17.93 12.97
CA VAL A 433 11.89 16.55 13.30
C VAL A 433 13.32 16.28 12.85
N ALA A 434 13.69 16.67 11.64
CA ALA A 434 15.03 16.42 11.09
C ALA A 434 16.13 17.14 11.85
N ASP A 435 15.86 18.38 12.28
CA ASP A 435 16.79 19.21 13.04
C ASP A 435 16.71 18.97 14.55
N GLY A 436 15.70 18.22 15.02
CA GLY A 436 15.47 17.85 16.41
C GLY A 436 16.55 16.94 17.02
N PRO A 437 16.54 16.73 18.34
CA PRO A 437 17.59 16.00 19.06
C PRO A 437 17.55 14.48 18.88
N ALA A 438 16.44 13.90 18.41
CA ALA A 438 16.34 12.46 18.24
C ALA A 438 17.39 11.93 17.26
N PRO A 439 18.09 10.81 17.57
CA PRO A 439 19.02 10.19 16.63
C PRO A 439 18.25 9.58 15.44
N ALA A 440 18.85 9.59 14.25
CA ALA A 440 18.25 8.92 13.10
C ALA A 440 18.25 7.39 13.30
N ALA A 441 17.07 6.77 13.31
CA ALA A 441 16.96 5.32 13.43
C ALA A 441 17.44 4.63 12.14
N PRO A 442 18.16 3.50 12.22
CA PRO A 442 18.48 2.67 11.07
C PRO A 442 17.21 2.02 10.49
N GLU A 443 17.31 1.44 9.28
CA GLU A 443 16.25 0.56 8.80
C GLU A 443 16.07 -0.64 9.72
N PRO A 444 14.85 -0.97 10.12
CA PRO A 444 14.61 -2.14 10.95
C PRO A 444 14.98 -3.42 10.21
N VAL A 445 15.55 -4.38 10.94
CA VAL A 445 15.87 -5.73 10.43
C VAL A 445 14.83 -6.71 10.96
N GLY A 446 14.42 -7.68 10.14
CA GLY A 446 13.47 -8.71 10.53
C GLY A 446 12.52 -9.11 9.40
N HIS A 447 11.55 -9.94 9.76
CA HIS A 447 10.48 -10.36 8.87
C HIS A 447 9.12 -9.96 9.42
N ARG A 448 8.26 -9.44 8.55
CA ARG A 448 6.87 -9.12 8.88
C ARG A 448 5.92 -9.82 7.91
N LEU A 449 5.03 -10.63 8.45
CA LEU A 449 3.95 -11.27 7.70
C LEU A 449 2.64 -10.53 8.01
N PHE A 450 2.02 -9.98 6.99
CA PHE A 450 0.71 -9.35 7.00
C PHE A 450 -0.29 -10.33 6.40
N ALA A 451 -0.67 -11.32 7.18
CA ALA A 451 -1.46 -12.44 6.70
C ALA A 451 -2.85 -12.04 6.21
N ALA A 452 -3.48 -10.99 6.80
CA ALA A 452 -4.81 -10.56 6.38
C ALA A 452 -4.83 -9.81 5.03
N MET A 453 -3.70 -9.26 4.59
CA MET A 453 -3.56 -8.62 3.27
C MET A 453 -2.61 -9.35 2.32
N ASP A 454 -2.23 -10.60 2.64
CA ASP A 454 -1.40 -11.49 1.82
C ASP A 454 -0.07 -10.83 1.38
N ARG A 455 0.62 -10.15 2.32
CA ARG A 455 1.91 -9.49 2.09
C ARG A 455 2.95 -9.98 3.08
N ALA A 456 4.20 -10.09 2.61
CA ALA A 456 5.33 -10.40 3.47
C ALA A 456 6.49 -9.46 3.17
N VAL A 457 7.14 -8.94 4.21
CA VAL A 457 8.30 -8.04 4.09
C VAL A 457 9.47 -8.65 4.83
N HIS A 458 10.59 -8.80 4.14
CA HIS A 458 11.82 -9.32 4.70
C HIS A 458 12.92 -8.28 4.58
N ARG A 459 13.46 -7.82 5.71
CA ARG A 459 14.45 -6.75 5.79
C ARG A 459 15.74 -7.26 6.38
N ARG A 460 16.83 -7.01 5.68
CA ARG A 460 18.19 -7.38 6.11
C ARG A 460 19.10 -6.16 5.97
N PRO A 461 20.29 -6.16 6.63
CA PRO A 461 21.23 -5.09 6.43
C PRO A 461 21.57 -4.88 4.96
N GLY A 462 21.24 -3.70 4.42
CA GLY A 462 21.52 -3.31 3.05
C GLY A 462 20.54 -3.78 1.97
N TRP A 463 19.46 -4.52 2.31
CA TRP A 463 18.44 -4.91 1.35
C TRP A 463 17.07 -5.18 1.99
N CYS A 464 16.07 -5.11 1.16
CA CYS A 464 14.69 -5.43 1.54
C CYS A 464 14.01 -6.20 0.40
N ALA A 465 13.15 -7.16 0.75
CA ALA A 465 12.26 -7.84 -0.18
C ALA A 465 10.82 -7.77 0.31
N ASN A 466 9.88 -7.69 -0.64
CA ASN A 466 8.45 -7.70 -0.37
C ASN A 466 7.75 -8.66 -1.33
N ILE A 467 6.89 -9.53 -0.80
CA ILE A 467 6.16 -10.55 -1.55
C ILE A 467 4.68 -10.15 -1.57
N ALA A 468 4.13 -10.04 -2.79
CA ALA A 468 2.73 -9.71 -3.02
C ALA A 468 1.97 -10.92 -3.57
N MET A 469 0.94 -11.33 -2.82
CA MET A 469 0.14 -12.52 -3.09
C MET A 469 -1.34 -12.16 -3.20
N ALA A 470 -2.16 -13.07 -3.73
CA ALA A 470 -3.61 -12.97 -3.81
C ALA A 470 -4.27 -14.26 -3.33
N SER A 471 -5.46 -14.14 -2.75
CA SER A 471 -6.27 -15.26 -2.24
C SER A 471 -7.76 -14.97 -2.39
N ASP A 472 -8.60 -15.86 -1.83
CA ASP A 472 -10.05 -15.57 -1.72
C ASP A 472 -10.37 -14.34 -0.84
N ARG A 473 -9.35 -13.79 -0.13
CA ARG A 473 -9.44 -12.61 0.77
C ARG A 473 -8.82 -11.35 0.18
N VAL A 474 -7.90 -11.49 -0.78
CA VAL A 474 -7.13 -10.37 -1.36
C VAL A 474 -7.11 -10.50 -2.88
N SER A 475 -7.47 -9.43 -3.57
CA SER A 475 -7.56 -9.38 -5.03
C SER A 475 -6.23 -9.63 -5.75
N HIS A 476 -6.31 -10.12 -6.99
CA HIS A 476 -5.15 -10.20 -7.89
C HIS A 476 -4.51 -8.82 -8.08
N TYR A 477 -5.34 -7.81 -8.32
CA TYR A 477 -4.96 -6.41 -8.48
C TYR A 477 -6.19 -5.52 -8.34
N GLU A 478 -6.01 -4.22 -8.36
CA GLU A 478 -7.10 -3.26 -8.45
C GLU A 478 -6.93 -2.37 -9.68
N ASN A 479 -8.02 -2.13 -10.39
CA ASN A 479 -8.19 -1.10 -11.39
C ASN A 479 -9.45 -0.28 -11.08
N GLY A 480 -9.64 0.85 -11.76
CA GLY A 480 -10.82 1.71 -11.61
C GLY A 480 -10.50 3.17 -11.96
N ASN A 481 -11.48 3.93 -12.39
CA ASN A 481 -11.31 5.32 -12.82
C ASN A 481 -10.25 5.52 -13.91
N GLY A 482 -10.06 4.55 -14.81
CA GLY A 482 -9.05 4.60 -15.86
C GLY A 482 -7.61 4.42 -15.35
N GLU A 483 -7.44 3.89 -14.15
CA GLU A 483 -6.15 3.61 -13.53
C GLU A 483 -5.87 2.11 -13.49
N ASN A 484 -4.62 1.73 -13.77
CA ASN A 484 -4.06 0.39 -13.62
C ASN A 484 -4.80 -0.73 -14.38
N PRO A 485 -5.11 -0.56 -15.67
CA PRO A 485 -5.88 -1.55 -16.44
C PRO A 485 -5.14 -2.88 -16.61
N ARG A 486 -3.81 -2.93 -16.44
CA ARG A 486 -2.92 -4.07 -16.69
C ARG A 486 -2.14 -4.55 -15.47
N GLY A 487 -2.63 -4.28 -14.27
CA GLY A 487 -2.01 -4.74 -13.02
C GLY A 487 -2.17 -6.24 -12.74
N TRP A 488 -2.61 -7.03 -13.68
CA TRP A 488 -3.10 -8.42 -13.63
C TRP A 488 -2.31 -9.35 -12.71
N HIS A 489 -0.97 -9.28 -12.79
CA HIS A 489 -0.06 -10.25 -12.15
C HIS A 489 0.62 -9.72 -10.88
N THR A 490 0.25 -8.53 -10.39
CA THR A 490 0.87 -7.97 -9.17
C THR A 490 0.61 -8.83 -7.91
N GLY A 491 -0.50 -9.58 -7.88
CA GLY A 491 -0.83 -10.56 -6.83
C GLY A 491 -0.38 -12.00 -7.12
N SER A 492 0.32 -12.26 -8.22
CA SER A 492 0.77 -13.61 -8.62
C SER A 492 2.10 -14.05 -7.99
N GLY A 493 2.37 -13.56 -6.77
CA GLY A 493 3.62 -13.79 -6.07
C GLY A 493 4.74 -12.90 -6.59
N MET A 494 4.44 -11.64 -6.91
CA MET A 494 5.45 -10.66 -7.29
C MET A 494 6.43 -10.45 -6.14
N LEU A 495 7.71 -10.57 -6.44
CA LEU A 495 8.81 -10.39 -5.50
C LEU A 495 9.52 -9.07 -5.81
N TYR A 496 9.11 -8.02 -5.12
CA TYR A 496 9.84 -6.76 -5.10
C TYR A 496 11.10 -6.92 -4.27
N TRP A 497 12.21 -6.28 -4.70
CA TRP A 497 13.37 -6.18 -3.84
C TRP A 497 14.23 -4.95 -4.19
N TRP A 498 14.91 -4.43 -3.16
CA TRP A 498 15.77 -3.26 -3.20
C TRP A 498 17.11 -3.62 -2.58
N GLY A 499 18.18 -3.36 -3.28
CA GLY A 499 19.55 -3.46 -2.77
C GLY A 499 20.07 -2.10 -2.27
N ARG A 500 21.31 -2.10 -1.80
CA ARG A 500 21.94 -0.91 -1.24
C ARG A 500 22.15 0.19 -2.28
N ASP A 501 22.70 -0.17 -3.43
CA ASP A 501 23.18 0.80 -4.43
C ASP A 501 22.12 1.18 -5.48
N HIS A 502 21.03 0.38 -5.60
CA HIS A 502 19.95 0.61 -6.54
C HIS A 502 18.60 0.71 -5.86
N GLY A 503 18.63 0.98 -4.53
CA GLY A 503 17.48 0.81 -3.64
C GLY A 503 16.26 1.60 -4.06
N GLY A 504 16.38 2.88 -4.28
CA GLY A 504 15.23 3.76 -4.47
C GLY A 504 14.69 3.82 -5.89
N GLY A 505 15.51 3.60 -6.93
CA GLY A 505 15.15 3.87 -8.31
C GLY A 505 14.47 2.73 -9.08
N GLN A 506 14.50 1.50 -8.57
CA GLN A 506 14.10 0.29 -9.31
C GLN A 506 12.66 0.36 -9.84
N TYR A 507 11.71 0.81 -9.04
CA TYR A 507 10.29 0.88 -9.40
C TYR A 507 9.84 2.32 -9.66
N THR A 508 10.58 3.32 -9.22
CA THR A 508 10.31 4.74 -9.42
C THR A 508 10.64 5.21 -10.83
N ASP A 509 11.73 4.70 -11.41
CA ASP A 509 12.30 5.17 -12.69
C ASP A 509 11.53 4.62 -13.90
N GLY A 510 10.27 5.02 -14.06
CA GLY A 510 9.45 4.65 -15.20
C GLY A 510 9.18 3.15 -15.34
N PHE A 511 9.27 2.38 -14.26
CA PHE A 511 9.05 0.94 -14.28
C PHE A 511 7.64 0.57 -14.79
N TRP A 512 6.59 1.07 -14.14
CA TRP A 512 5.22 0.66 -14.44
C TRP A 512 4.76 0.92 -15.87
N PRO A 513 5.06 2.08 -16.50
CA PRO A 513 4.67 2.31 -17.89
C PRO A 513 5.52 1.54 -18.90
N THR A 514 6.68 0.97 -18.52
CA THR A 514 7.61 0.34 -19.45
C THR A 514 7.82 -1.15 -19.22
N VAL A 515 7.53 -1.68 -18.01
CA VAL A 515 7.67 -3.11 -17.74
C VAL A 515 6.70 -3.94 -18.59
N ASP A 516 7.09 -5.17 -18.93
CA ASP A 516 6.17 -6.14 -19.50
C ASP A 516 5.21 -6.62 -18.40
N PRO A 517 3.88 -6.37 -18.49
CA PRO A 517 2.94 -6.72 -17.44
C PRO A 517 2.80 -8.24 -17.22
N TYR A 518 3.24 -9.07 -18.19
CA TYR A 518 3.35 -10.53 -18.01
C TYR A 518 4.66 -10.96 -17.34
N ARG A 519 5.66 -10.07 -17.24
CA ARG A 519 6.99 -10.41 -16.73
C ARG A 519 7.38 -9.60 -15.51
N LEU A 520 6.51 -9.62 -14.49
CA LEU A 520 6.82 -9.02 -13.20
C LEU A 520 7.76 -9.92 -12.38
N PRO A 521 8.74 -9.37 -11.64
CA PRO A 521 9.71 -10.17 -10.87
C PRO A 521 9.05 -11.20 -9.95
N GLY A 522 9.54 -12.43 -9.92
CA GLY A 522 9.08 -13.49 -9.03
C GLY A 522 7.78 -14.18 -9.44
N THR A 523 7.06 -13.69 -10.46
CA THR A 523 5.75 -14.25 -10.84
C THR A 523 5.88 -15.55 -11.62
N THR A 524 4.84 -16.39 -11.57
CA THR A 524 4.63 -17.51 -12.48
C THR A 524 3.34 -17.23 -13.24
N VAL A 525 3.39 -17.18 -14.55
CA VAL A 525 2.31 -16.69 -15.39
C VAL A 525 2.08 -17.56 -16.63
N SER A 526 0.82 -17.67 -17.04
CA SER A 526 0.43 -18.10 -18.40
C SER A 526 0.55 -16.88 -19.31
N THR A 527 1.09 -17.05 -20.50
CA THR A 527 1.19 -15.99 -21.50
C THR A 527 -0.12 -15.75 -22.27
N LYS A 528 -1.23 -16.33 -21.82
CA LYS A 528 -2.56 -16.12 -22.38
C LYS A 528 -2.90 -14.63 -22.39
N PRO A 529 -3.29 -14.04 -23.53
CA PRO A 529 -3.67 -12.64 -23.60
C PRO A 529 -4.82 -12.29 -22.67
N LEU A 530 -4.66 -11.22 -21.90
CA LEU A 530 -5.67 -10.65 -21.02
C LEU A 530 -6.11 -9.28 -21.55
N ALA A 531 -7.41 -8.99 -21.40
CA ALA A 531 -7.95 -7.67 -21.73
C ALA A 531 -7.59 -6.63 -20.67
N ASP A 532 -7.57 -5.35 -21.05
CA ASP A 532 -7.51 -4.27 -20.08
C ASP A 532 -8.71 -4.39 -19.11
N ASN A 533 -8.44 -4.24 -17.81
CA ASN A 533 -9.40 -4.41 -16.73
C ASN A 533 -9.96 -5.85 -16.57
N GLU A 534 -9.21 -6.86 -16.99
CA GLU A 534 -9.61 -8.27 -16.88
C GLU A 534 -10.06 -8.63 -15.46
N GLY A 535 -11.19 -9.35 -15.34
CA GLY A 535 -11.74 -9.84 -14.09
C GLY A 535 -12.60 -8.85 -13.30
N GLY A 536 -12.77 -7.61 -13.77
CA GLY A 536 -13.58 -6.57 -13.12
C GLY A 536 -12.77 -5.50 -12.39
N GLY A 537 -13.47 -4.49 -11.87
CA GLY A 537 -12.88 -3.32 -11.21
C GLY A 537 -12.84 -3.40 -9.68
N TRP A 538 -12.24 -2.40 -9.06
CA TRP A 538 -12.30 -2.14 -7.61
C TRP A 538 -11.85 -3.29 -6.71
N GLY A 539 -10.94 -4.16 -7.20
CA GLY A 539 -10.45 -5.30 -6.45
C GLY A 539 -11.37 -6.51 -6.45
N GLU A 540 -12.34 -6.61 -7.35
CA GLU A 540 -13.22 -7.78 -7.47
C GLU A 540 -12.49 -9.06 -7.89
N PRO A 541 -11.50 -9.07 -8.81
CA PRO A 541 -10.88 -10.31 -9.27
C PRO A 541 -10.04 -10.96 -8.16
N ARG A 542 -10.56 -12.04 -7.58
CA ARG A 542 -9.92 -12.83 -6.53
C ARG A 542 -9.79 -14.30 -6.93
N PRO A 543 -8.65 -14.95 -6.65
CA PRO A 543 -8.52 -16.38 -6.89
C PRO A 543 -9.29 -17.19 -5.84
N ALA A 544 -9.91 -18.29 -6.25
CA ALA A 544 -10.50 -19.26 -5.33
C ALA A 544 -9.39 -20.12 -4.68
N ALA A 545 -8.47 -19.48 -3.96
CA ALA A 545 -7.31 -20.10 -3.30
C ALA A 545 -7.24 -19.63 -1.84
N ARG A 546 -7.29 -20.56 -0.88
CA ARG A 546 -7.29 -20.24 0.55
C ARG A 546 -5.91 -20.33 1.19
N TRP A 547 -5.07 -21.28 0.76
CA TRP A 547 -3.75 -21.47 1.34
C TRP A 547 -2.81 -20.35 0.86
N VAL A 548 -2.82 -19.23 1.54
CA VAL A 548 -1.92 -18.10 1.35
C VAL A 548 -1.56 -17.51 2.71
N GLY A 549 -0.27 -17.32 2.94
CA GLY A 549 0.28 -16.86 4.22
C GLY A 549 1.58 -17.56 4.55
N GLY A 550 1.78 -17.92 5.83
CA GLY A 550 3.01 -18.57 6.25
C GLY A 550 3.26 -18.48 7.75
N VAL A 551 4.50 -18.72 8.15
CA VAL A 551 4.98 -18.62 9.53
C VAL A 551 6.28 -17.83 9.60
N THR A 552 6.46 -17.07 10.66
CA THR A 552 7.68 -16.31 10.94
C THR A 552 8.05 -16.39 12.42
N ASP A 553 9.35 -16.32 12.71
CA ASP A 553 9.90 -16.10 14.07
C ASP A 553 10.25 -14.62 14.32
N GLY A 554 9.85 -13.72 13.39
CA GLY A 554 10.20 -12.30 13.40
C GLY A 554 11.53 -11.97 12.71
N GLU A 555 12.37 -12.97 12.45
CA GLU A 555 13.66 -12.81 11.73
C GLU A 555 13.64 -13.54 10.39
N PHE A 556 13.14 -14.77 10.37
CA PHE A 556 13.03 -15.63 9.19
C PHE A 556 11.58 -16.05 8.97
N ALA A 557 11.29 -16.61 7.77
CA ALA A 557 9.94 -17.05 7.47
C ALA A 557 9.88 -18.18 6.44
N ALA A 558 8.77 -18.95 6.51
CA ALA A 558 8.24 -19.75 5.41
C ALA A 558 6.93 -19.12 4.96
N VAL A 559 6.90 -18.57 3.76
CA VAL A 559 5.73 -17.92 3.13
C VAL A 559 5.31 -18.75 1.94
N GLY A 560 4.01 -18.85 1.65
CA GLY A 560 3.54 -19.59 0.51
C GLY A 560 2.23 -19.08 -0.07
N GLN A 561 2.00 -19.37 -1.35
CA GLN A 561 0.80 -19.07 -2.10
C GLN A 561 0.36 -20.25 -2.95
N HIS A 562 -0.86 -20.71 -2.76
CA HIS A 562 -1.54 -21.48 -3.79
C HIS A 562 -1.96 -20.51 -4.89
N LEU A 563 -1.13 -20.39 -5.93
CA LEU A 563 -1.39 -19.55 -7.08
C LEU A 563 -2.48 -20.15 -7.95
N LYS A 564 -3.46 -19.33 -8.33
CA LYS A 564 -4.39 -19.54 -9.43
C LYS A 564 -4.34 -18.33 -10.36
N GLY A 565 -4.15 -18.55 -11.65
CA GLY A 565 -4.01 -17.49 -12.65
C GLY A 565 -5.31 -16.71 -12.86
N LEU A 566 -5.20 -15.41 -13.10
CA LEU A 566 -6.31 -14.56 -13.52
C LEU A 566 -6.68 -14.90 -14.98
N GLY A 567 -7.94 -15.16 -15.26
CA GLY A 567 -8.41 -15.49 -16.61
C GLY A 567 -7.73 -16.72 -17.26
N SER A 568 -7.12 -17.58 -16.44
CA SER A 568 -6.23 -18.67 -16.86
C SER A 568 -6.50 -19.92 -16.03
N THR A 569 -6.17 -21.08 -16.62
CA THR A 569 -6.21 -22.38 -15.92
C THR A 569 -4.94 -22.65 -15.10
N LEU A 570 -3.99 -21.75 -15.09
CA LEU A 570 -2.73 -21.89 -14.38
C LEU A 570 -2.93 -22.11 -12.87
N GLU A 571 -2.35 -23.21 -12.36
CA GLU A 571 -2.19 -23.46 -10.93
C GLU A 571 -0.72 -23.72 -10.59
N ALA A 572 -0.30 -23.32 -9.37
CA ALA A 572 1.01 -23.64 -8.83
C ALA A 572 1.03 -23.57 -7.29
N ARG A 573 1.98 -24.24 -6.69
CA ARG A 573 2.37 -24.06 -5.28
C ARG A 573 3.68 -23.29 -5.25
N LYS A 574 3.66 -22.11 -4.67
CA LYS A 574 4.83 -21.21 -4.58
C LYS A 574 5.21 -21.02 -3.12
N SER A 575 6.52 -21.13 -2.83
CA SER A 575 7.06 -20.87 -1.50
C SER A 575 8.26 -19.94 -1.56
N TRP A 576 8.34 -19.07 -0.55
CA TRP A 576 9.48 -18.19 -0.29
C TRP A 576 9.98 -18.47 1.13
N PHE A 577 11.22 -18.96 1.24
CA PHE A 577 11.87 -19.15 2.52
C PHE A 577 12.86 -18.01 2.71
N CYS A 578 12.50 -17.10 3.61
CA CYS A 578 13.26 -15.88 3.89
C CYS A 578 14.34 -16.18 4.91
N ALA A 579 15.59 -16.07 4.50
CA ALA A 579 16.80 -16.43 5.26
C ALA A 579 17.68 -15.19 5.50
N ALA A 580 18.84 -15.35 6.16
CA ALA A 580 19.69 -14.23 6.55
C ALA A 580 20.28 -13.46 5.35
N ASP A 581 20.55 -14.14 4.26
CA ASP A 581 21.28 -13.66 3.09
C ASP A 581 20.52 -13.85 1.77
N SER A 582 19.34 -14.46 1.84
CA SER A 582 18.63 -14.87 0.63
C SER A 582 17.13 -15.00 0.83
N VAL A 583 16.40 -14.96 -0.29
CA VAL A 583 15.01 -15.43 -0.42
C VAL A 583 15.03 -16.66 -1.33
N ILE A 584 14.78 -17.83 -0.75
CA ILE A 584 14.77 -19.10 -1.48
C ILE A 584 13.36 -19.33 -2.02
N CYS A 585 13.24 -19.39 -3.34
CA CYS A 585 11.99 -19.45 -4.08
C CYS A 585 11.79 -20.84 -4.67
N LEU A 586 10.75 -21.54 -4.26
CA LEU A 586 10.35 -22.83 -4.82
C LEU A 586 8.98 -22.73 -5.49
N GLY A 587 8.82 -23.46 -6.57
CA GLY A 587 7.53 -23.65 -7.22
C GLY A 587 7.37 -25.10 -7.67
N ALA A 588 6.17 -25.66 -7.48
CA ALA A 588 5.86 -27.03 -7.90
C ALA A 588 4.37 -27.19 -8.26
N GLY A 589 4.03 -28.30 -8.92
CA GLY A 589 2.68 -28.56 -9.39
C GLY A 589 2.19 -27.46 -10.33
N ILE A 590 3.09 -26.92 -11.16
CA ILE A 590 2.76 -25.92 -12.17
C ILE A 590 2.04 -26.63 -13.31
N THR A 591 0.76 -26.30 -13.46
CA THR A 591 -0.14 -26.90 -14.47
C THR A 591 -0.91 -25.80 -15.19
N ALA A 592 -1.14 -25.96 -16.48
CA ALA A 592 -2.01 -25.09 -17.27
C ALA A 592 -2.61 -25.87 -18.45
N HIS A 593 -3.71 -25.37 -19.02
CA HIS A 593 -4.40 -25.90 -20.19
C HIS A 593 -4.94 -24.74 -21.03
N ASP A 594 -4.12 -23.70 -21.20
CA ASP A 594 -4.50 -22.46 -21.91
C ASP A 594 -4.04 -22.46 -23.38
N GLY A 595 -3.29 -23.48 -23.83
CA GLY A 595 -2.72 -23.58 -25.16
C GLY A 595 -1.53 -22.66 -25.43
N VAL A 596 -0.94 -22.10 -24.38
CA VAL A 596 0.15 -21.11 -24.45
C VAL A 596 1.28 -21.43 -23.48
N PRO A 597 2.48 -20.85 -23.68
CA PRO A 597 3.59 -21.03 -22.75
C PRO A 597 3.30 -20.51 -21.33
N VAL A 598 3.89 -21.19 -20.35
CA VAL A 598 3.95 -20.75 -18.94
C VAL A 598 5.39 -20.42 -18.60
N GLU A 599 5.60 -19.29 -17.95
CA GLU A 599 6.92 -18.79 -17.53
C GLU A 599 6.96 -18.50 -16.03
N THR A 600 8.07 -18.81 -15.36
CA THR A 600 8.41 -18.19 -14.07
C THR A 600 9.46 -17.12 -14.31
N VAL A 601 9.15 -15.91 -13.94
CA VAL A 601 10.05 -14.76 -14.01
C VAL A 601 10.91 -14.78 -12.75
N VAL A 602 12.17 -15.20 -12.87
CA VAL A 602 13.12 -15.17 -11.75
C VAL A 602 13.35 -13.74 -11.30
N ASP A 603 13.62 -12.85 -12.26
CA ASP A 603 13.65 -11.40 -12.07
C ASP A 603 13.48 -10.65 -13.41
N ASN A 604 13.10 -9.38 -13.32
CA ASN A 604 13.02 -8.44 -14.44
C ASN A 604 13.46 -7.06 -13.96
N ARG A 605 14.77 -6.80 -14.05
CA ARG A 605 15.39 -5.59 -13.49
C ARG A 605 15.34 -4.43 -14.48
N ASN A 606 14.83 -3.30 -14.02
CA ASN A 606 14.98 -2.02 -14.69
C ASN A 606 16.45 -1.58 -14.58
N LEU A 607 17.14 -1.50 -15.72
CA LEU A 607 18.55 -1.09 -15.82
C LEU A 607 18.69 0.40 -16.17
N GLY A 608 17.62 1.19 -16.01
CA GLY A 608 17.59 2.59 -16.37
C GLY A 608 17.60 2.85 -17.88
N ALA A 609 17.93 4.07 -18.26
CA ALA A 609 17.98 4.47 -19.67
C ALA A 609 19.20 3.90 -20.42
N THR A 610 20.30 3.65 -19.71
CA THR A 610 21.59 3.24 -20.32
C THR A 610 21.75 1.72 -20.40
N GLY A 611 21.20 0.97 -19.44
CA GLY A 611 21.27 -0.49 -19.40
C GLY A 611 22.67 -1.07 -19.14
N THR A 612 23.53 -0.33 -18.46
CA THR A 612 24.96 -0.61 -18.31
C THR A 612 25.32 -1.81 -17.40
N PRO A 613 24.53 -2.22 -16.36
CA PRO A 613 24.91 -3.36 -15.50
C PRO A 613 25.16 -4.64 -16.30
N ARG A 614 26.30 -5.31 -16.02
CA ARG A 614 26.71 -6.54 -16.71
C ARG A 614 26.11 -7.77 -16.05
N LEU A 615 25.58 -8.68 -16.88
CA LEU A 615 25.18 -10.01 -16.46
C LEU A 615 26.38 -10.97 -16.59
N THR A 616 26.58 -11.82 -15.59
CA THR A 616 27.53 -12.96 -15.65
C THR A 616 26.73 -14.22 -15.32
N VAL A 617 26.85 -15.27 -16.15
CA VAL A 617 26.23 -16.59 -15.91
C VAL A 617 27.34 -17.63 -15.81
N ASP A 618 27.37 -18.37 -14.70
CA ASP A 618 28.39 -19.42 -14.42
C ASP A 618 29.82 -18.96 -14.67
N GLY A 619 30.15 -17.70 -14.35
CA GLY A 619 31.47 -17.11 -14.51
C GLY A 619 31.73 -16.48 -15.87
N THR A 620 30.84 -16.62 -16.84
CA THR A 620 30.98 -16.06 -18.18
C THR A 620 30.19 -14.75 -18.30
N PRO A 621 30.84 -13.60 -18.56
CA PRO A 621 30.17 -12.34 -18.85
C PRO A 621 29.31 -12.44 -20.13
N GLN A 622 28.14 -11.82 -20.11
CA GLN A 622 27.17 -11.86 -21.20
C GLN A 622 27.13 -10.53 -21.97
N PRO A 623 26.72 -10.52 -23.24
CA PRO A 623 26.53 -9.30 -24.04
C PRO A 623 25.60 -8.30 -23.38
N GLN A 624 25.85 -7.00 -23.67
CA GLN A 624 25.04 -5.89 -23.17
C GLN A 624 24.12 -5.30 -24.24
N ASP A 625 24.13 -5.84 -25.45
CA ASP A 625 23.38 -5.34 -26.60
C ASP A 625 21.86 -5.44 -26.36
N ASP A 626 21.15 -4.41 -26.80
CA ASP A 626 19.69 -4.46 -26.82
C ASP A 626 19.19 -5.51 -27.82
N GLY A 627 18.18 -6.27 -27.43
CA GLY A 627 17.69 -7.40 -28.21
C GLY A 627 18.43 -8.72 -27.97
N TRP A 628 19.53 -8.72 -27.20
CA TRP A 628 20.25 -9.95 -26.89
C TRP A 628 19.35 -10.93 -26.11
N SER A 629 19.50 -12.23 -26.42
CA SER A 629 18.83 -13.33 -25.71
C SER A 629 19.69 -14.58 -25.77
N GLN A 630 19.76 -15.30 -24.66
CA GLN A 630 20.48 -16.57 -24.53
C GLN A 630 19.71 -17.53 -23.65
N SER A 631 19.57 -18.78 -24.12
CA SER A 631 19.05 -19.89 -23.33
C SER A 631 20.19 -20.79 -22.85
N TYR A 632 20.11 -21.21 -21.59
CA TYR A 632 21.04 -22.13 -20.94
C TYR A 632 20.26 -23.39 -20.55
N GLU A 633 20.77 -24.54 -20.88
CA GLU A 633 20.14 -25.82 -20.47
C GLU A 633 20.25 -26.04 -18.97
N ARG A 634 21.38 -25.59 -18.35
CA ARG A 634 21.68 -25.83 -16.95
C ARG A 634 22.53 -24.70 -16.36
N ALA A 635 21.93 -23.56 -16.07
CA ALA A 635 22.59 -22.50 -15.33
C ALA A 635 22.62 -22.84 -13.82
N HIS A 636 23.76 -22.61 -13.16
CA HIS A 636 23.90 -22.82 -11.71
C HIS A 636 23.83 -21.55 -10.92
N TRP A 637 24.26 -20.42 -11.50
CA TRP A 637 24.11 -19.10 -10.91
C TRP A 637 24.15 -18.00 -11.95
N ALA A 638 23.58 -16.87 -11.62
CA ALA A 638 23.69 -15.64 -12.41
C ALA A 638 23.96 -14.47 -11.46
N HIS A 639 24.76 -13.50 -11.91
CA HIS A 639 25.08 -12.28 -11.16
C HIS A 639 24.85 -11.07 -12.02
N LEU A 640 24.11 -10.09 -11.48
CA LEU A 640 23.95 -8.78 -12.09
C LEU A 640 24.77 -7.75 -11.32
N GLU A 641 25.69 -7.09 -12.03
CA GLU A 641 26.60 -6.09 -11.48
C GLU A 641 25.84 -5.00 -10.72
N GLY A 642 26.29 -4.67 -9.51
CA GLY A 642 25.69 -3.67 -8.64
C GLY A 642 24.40 -4.13 -7.94
N HIS A 643 23.80 -5.27 -8.29
CA HIS A 643 22.55 -5.75 -7.70
C HIS A 643 22.76 -6.95 -6.76
N GLY A 644 23.38 -8.01 -7.25
CA GLY A 644 23.54 -9.27 -6.53
C GLY A 644 23.37 -10.47 -7.44
N GLY A 645 22.90 -11.58 -6.90
CA GLY A 645 22.86 -12.80 -7.68
C GLY A 645 21.67 -13.71 -7.44
N TYR A 646 21.64 -14.73 -8.30
CA TYR A 646 20.62 -15.76 -8.35
C TYR A 646 21.34 -17.11 -8.35
N LEU A 647 21.06 -17.94 -7.36
CA LEU A 647 21.58 -19.31 -7.27
C LEU A 647 20.50 -20.27 -7.72
N PHE A 648 20.87 -21.27 -8.54
CA PHE A 648 19.98 -22.31 -9.03
C PHE A 648 20.45 -23.68 -8.51
N PRO A 649 19.94 -24.15 -7.37
CA PRO A 649 20.36 -25.43 -6.78
C PRO A 649 20.17 -26.60 -7.75
N GLY A 650 21.27 -27.34 -8.03
CA GLY A 650 21.27 -28.45 -8.98
C GLY A 650 21.30 -28.05 -10.45
N GLY A 651 21.25 -26.76 -10.77
CA GLY A 651 21.14 -26.20 -12.11
C GLY A 651 19.72 -26.22 -12.67
N THR A 652 19.41 -25.26 -13.53
CA THR A 652 18.07 -25.08 -14.13
C THR A 652 18.15 -24.59 -15.58
N PRO A 653 17.21 -24.98 -16.46
CA PRO A 653 17.01 -24.26 -17.71
C PRO A 653 16.67 -22.80 -17.44
N LEU A 654 17.42 -21.89 -18.05
CA LEU A 654 17.27 -20.45 -17.86
C LEU A 654 17.32 -19.74 -19.21
N THR A 655 16.44 -18.77 -19.43
CA THR A 655 16.55 -17.83 -20.53
C THR A 655 16.83 -16.45 -19.97
N ALA A 656 17.90 -15.82 -20.44
CA ALA A 656 18.25 -14.44 -20.12
C ALA A 656 18.07 -13.58 -21.38
N LEU A 657 17.51 -12.39 -21.21
CA LEU A 657 17.31 -11.46 -22.32
C LEU A 657 17.44 -10.00 -21.88
N ARG A 658 17.91 -9.16 -22.79
CA ARG A 658 17.96 -7.70 -22.67
C ARG A 658 17.03 -7.08 -23.69
N ARG A 659 16.16 -6.19 -23.22
CA ARG A 659 15.24 -5.49 -24.11
C ARG A 659 14.98 -4.07 -23.64
N SER A 660 15.00 -3.13 -24.58
CA SER A 660 14.43 -1.80 -24.40
C SER A 660 12.92 -1.86 -24.50
N ARG A 661 12.24 -1.18 -23.61
CA ARG A 661 10.78 -1.05 -23.60
C ARG A 661 10.42 0.42 -23.45
N THR A 662 9.45 0.84 -24.25
CA THR A 662 8.97 2.22 -24.29
C THR A 662 7.48 2.25 -23.98
N GLY A 663 7.07 3.09 -23.05
CA GLY A 663 5.68 3.33 -22.66
C GLY A 663 5.46 4.75 -22.18
N ALA A 664 4.23 5.09 -21.89
CA ALA A 664 3.83 6.36 -21.31
C ALA A 664 2.92 6.10 -20.09
N TRP A 665 2.92 6.98 -19.12
CA TRP A 665 2.01 6.86 -17.97
C TRP A 665 0.54 6.85 -18.42
N ARG A 666 0.22 7.50 -19.53
CA ARG A 666 -1.12 7.47 -20.13
C ARG A 666 -1.55 6.07 -20.61
N ASP A 667 -0.61 5.19 -20.92
CA ASP A 667 -0.91 3.83 -21.37
C ASP A 667 -1.54 2.98 -20.23
N ILE A 668 -1.32 3.39 -18.96
CA ILE A 668 -1.81 2.67 -17.77
C ILE A 668 -2.61 3.56 -16.81
N ASN A 669 -2.84 4.82 -17.16
CA ASN A 669 -3.64 5.78 -16.39
C ASN A 669 -4.09 6.91 -17.31
N THR A 670 -5.39 7.08 -17.47
CA THR A 670 -5.96 8.09 -18.37
C THR A 670 -5.53 9.53 -18.04
N GLY A 671 -5.22 9.83 -16.76
CA GLY A 671 -4.67 11.11 -16.32
C GLY A 671 -3.14 11.22 -16.44
N GLY A 672 -2.46 10.16 -16.85
CA GLY A 672 -1.02 10.11 -16.95
C GLY A 672 -0.43 10.94 -18.08
N SER A 673 0.86 11.29 -17.97
CA SER A 673 1.59 11.98 -19.06
C SER A 673 1.66 11.11 -20.33
N PRO A 674 1.43 11.70 -21.51
CA PRO A 674 1.63 11.04 -22.79
C PRO A 674 3.12 10.92 -23.18
N ASP A 675 4.02 11.55 -22.44
CA ASP A 675 5.44 11.55 -22.73
C ASP A 675 5.99 10.12 -22.69
N ARG A 676 6.65 9.73 -23.75
CA ARG A 676 7.21 8.39 -23.85
C ARG A 676 8.52 8.29 -23.09
N VAL A 677 8.64 7.24 -22.29
CA VAL A 677 9.82 6.90 -21.51
C VAL A 677 10.34 5.55 -22.00
N THR A 678 11.65 5.44 -22.19
CA THR A 678 12.31 4.18 -22.56
C THR A 678 13.20 3.72 -21.42
N ARG A 679 13.09 2.44 -21.02
CA ARG A 679 13.98 1.78 -20.06
C ARG A 679 14.46 0.46 -20.61
N ARG A 680 15.69 0.10 -20.24
CA ARG A 680 16.29 -1.19 -20.57
C ARG A 680 16.04 -2.17 -19.45
N TYR A 681 15.74 -3.41 -19.82
CA TYR A 681 15.45 -4.48 -18.87
C TYR A 681 16.38 -5.65 -19.05
N LEU A 682 16.82 -6.26 -17.95
CA LEU A 682 17.34 -7.60 -17.91
C LEU A 682 16.28 -8.52 -17.32
N THR A 683 15.83 -9.48 -18.10
CA THR A 683 14.86 -10.49 -17.66
C THR A 683 15.51 -11.86 -17.57
N LEU A 684 15.30 -12.56 -16.48
CA LEU A 684 15.69 -13.95 -16.26
C LEU A 684 14.42 -14.79 -16.15
N LEU A 685 14.27 -15.79 -17.03
CA LEU A 685 13.07 -16.62 -17.15
C LEU A 685 13.40 -18.10 -16.94
N ARG A 686 12.53 -18.80 -16.22
CA ARG A 686 12.43 -20.26 -16.22
C ARG A 686 11.23 -20.66 -17.09
N PRO A 687 11.43 -21.09 -18.35
CA PRO A 687 10.32 -21.55 -19.20
C PRO A 687 9.81 -22.91 -18.71
N HIS A 688 8.49 -23.12 -18.74
CA HIS A 688 7.81 -24.36 -18.38
C HIS A 688 7.21 -25.12 -19.58
N GLY A 689 7.30 -24.52 -20.79
CA GLY A 689 6.66 -25.03 -21.99
C GLY A 689 5.17 -24.63 -22.08
N THR A 690 4.51 -25.10 -23.12
CA THR A 690 3.06 -24.94 -23.32
C THR A 690 2.34 -26.02 -22.55
N ASP A 691 1.28 -25.62 -21.83
CA ASP A 691 0.40 -26.50 -21.03
C ASP A 691 1.18 -27.50 -20.13
N PRO A 692 2.03 -27.01 -19.21
CA PRO A 692 2.77 -27.90 -18.35
C PRO A 692 1.84 -28.74 -17.46
N ALA A 693 2.08 -30.06 -17.38
CA ALA A 693 1.27 -30.95 -16.55
C ALA A 693 1.74 -31.03 -15.09
N SER A 694 3.01 -30.79 -14.81
CA SER A 694 3.58 -30.81 -13.45
C SER A 694 5.02 -30.28 -13.47
N SER A 695 5.18 -29.00 -13.78
CA SER A 695 6.51 -28.38 -13.79
C SER A 695 6.90 -27.82 -12.41
N SER A 696 8.20 -27.52 -12.25
CA SER A 696 8.73 -26.97 -11.01
C SER A 696 9.93 -26.05 -11.26
N TYR A 697 10.30 -25.26 -10.24
CA TYR A 697 11.51 -24.45 -10.21
C TYR A 697 12.08 -24.35 -8.79
N ALA A 698 13.37 -24.06 -8.71
CA ALA A 698 14.06 -23.70 -7.49
C ALA A 698 15.13 -22.65 -7.79
N TYR A 699 15.12 -21.55 -7.07
CA TYR A 699 16.21 -20.58 -7.10
C TYR A 699 16.30 -19.84 -5.75
N ALA A 700 17.43 -19.21 -5.49
CA ALA A 700 17.60 -18.29 -4.37
C ALA A 700 18.03 -16.92 -4.91
N LEU A 701 17.26 -15.88 -4.56
CA LEU A 701 17.65 -14.48 -4.73
C LEU A 701 18.63 -14.15 -3.60
N MET A 702 19.81 -13.64 -3.94
CA MET A 702 20.88 -13.26 -3.01
C MET A 702 21.31 -11.80 -3.27
N PRO A 703 20.59 -10.82 -2.69
CA PRO A 703 20.90 -9.41 -2.90
C PRO A 703 22.31 -9.07 -2.40
N GLY A 704 23.09 -8.35 -3.22
CA GLY A 704 24.44 -7.94 -2.89
C GLY A 704 25.50 -9.04 -2.91
N ALA A 705 25.14 -10.29 -3.23
CA ALA A 705 26.11 -11.38 -3.34
C ALA A 705 27.08 -11.16 -4.51
N THR A 706 28.34 -11.47 -4.28
CA THR A 706 29.41 -11.40 -5.30
C THR A 706 29.44 -12.65 -6.18
N PRO A 707 30.04 -12.60 -7.38
CA PRO A 707 30.25 -13.79 -8.22
C PRO A 707 31.01 -14.90 -7.49
N ARG A 708 31.96 -14.56 -6.62
CA ARG A 708 32.74 -15.53 -5.83
C ARG A 708 31.87 -16.29 -4.83
N GLU A 709 30.99 -15.59 -4.14
CA GLU A 709 30.06 -16.20 -3.19
C GLU A 709 29.04 -17.11 -3.89
N LEU A 710 28.49 -16.69 -5.02
CA LEU A 710 27.57 -17.49 -5.82
C LEU A 710 28.26 -18.77 -6.35
N ALA A 711 29.50 -18.65 -6.88
CA ALA A 711 30.26 -19.78 -7.33
C ALA A 711 30.60 -20.76 -6.19
N ALA A 712 30.83 -20.25 -4.97
CA ALA A 712 31.07 -21.11 -3.80
C ALA A 712 29.80 -21.87 -3.40
N HIS A 713 28.64 -21.20 -3.36
CA HIS A 713 27.34 -21.82 -3.10
C HIS A 713 26.99 -22.89 -4.14
N ALA A 714 27.25 -22.61 -5.41
CA ALA A 714 26.98 -23.58 -6.48
C ALA A 714 27.83 -24.86 -6.37
N ARG A 715 29.08 -24.76 -5.86
CA ARG A 715 29.97 -25.90 -5.64
C ARG A 715 29.69 -26.69 -4.35
N GLU A 716 28.99 -26.09 -3.40
CA GLU A 716 28.73 -26.66 -2.07
C GLU A 716 27.21 -26.80 -1.84
N PRO A 717 26.57 -27.80 -2.49
CA PRO A 717 25.10 -27.92 -2.46
C PRO A 717 24.54 -28.17 -1.04
N HIS A 718 25.37 -28.59 -0.09
CA HIS A 718 24.96 -28.75 1.31
C HIS A 718 24.70 -27.44 2.04
N ARG A 719 25.13 -26.28 1.51
CA ARG A 719 24.85 -24.96 2.10
C ARG A 719 23.37 -24.61 2.05
N LEU A 720 22.69 -25.08 1.00
CA LEU A 720 21.26 -24.96 0.82
C LEU A 720 20.70 -26.28 0.29
N THR A 721 19.97 -27.01 1.12
CA THR A 721 19.35 -28.27 0.73
C THR A 721 17.84 -28.07 0.51
N VAL A 722 17.35 -28.36 -0.68
CA VAL A 722 15.92 -28.50 -0.97
C VAL A 722 15.49 -29.88 -0.50
N LEU A 723 14.77 -29.94 0.62
CA LEU A 723 14.30 -31.20 1.22
C LEU A 723 13.11 -31.78 0.48
N ALA A 724 12.24 -30.91 -0.05
CA ALA A 724 11.08 -31.26 -0.86
C ALA A 724 10.72 -30.08 -1.78
N ASN A 725 10.30 -30.38 -3.01
CA ASN A 725 9.70 -29.39 -3.92
C ASN A 725 8.64 -30.11 -4.77
N THR A 726 7.51 -30.40 -4.14
CA THR A 726 6.38 -31.13 -4.74
C THR A 726 5.10 -30.34 -4.60
N ARG A 727 4.02 -30.80 -5.24
CA ARG A 727 2.68 -30.25 -5.10
C ARG A 727 2.18 -30.30 -3.65
N ASP A 728 2.64 -31.28 -2.86
CA ASP A 728 2.14 -31.54 -1.51
C ASP A 728 2.99 -30.88 -0.42
N CYS A 729 4.28 -30.64 -0.70
CA CYS A 729 5.20 -30.05 0.26
C CYS A 729 6.37 -29.36 -0.43
N GLN A 730 6.76 -28.21 0.13
CA GLN A 730 7.99 -27.52 -0.21
C GLN A 730 8.77 -27.26 1.06
N ALA A 731 10.05 -27.63 1.10
CA ALA A 731 10.86 -27.50 2.31
C ALA A 731 12.34 -27.33 1.99
N VAL A 732 13.02 -26.55 2.83
CA VAL A 732 14.45 -26.26 2.72
C VAL A 732 15.16 -26.44 4.06
N HIS A 733 16.48 -26.70 3.98
CA HIS A 733 17.38 -26.70 5.12
C HIS A 733 18.62 -25.86 4.80
N VAL A 734 18.93 -24.90 5.67
CA VAL A 734 20.10 -24.02 5.60
C VAL A 734 20.93 -24.24 6.87
N PRO A 735 21.91 -25.18 6.85
CA PRO A 735 22.64 -25.64 8.04
C PRO A 735 23.35 -24.51 8.78
N ALA A 736 24.05 -23.64 8.04
CA ALA A 736 24.82 -22.54 8.63
C ALA A 736 23.96 -21.56 9.44
N GLN A 737 22.65 -21.46 9.14
CA GLN A 737 21.69 -20.61 9.82
C GLN A 737 20.83 -21.39 10.84
N GLY A 738 21.04 -22.71 10.95
CA GLY A 738 20.22 -23.61 11.77
C GLY A 738 18.74 -23.61 11.36
N LEU A 739 18.46 -23.26 10.09
CA LEU A 739 17.11 -23.07 9.57
C LEU A 739 16.60 -24.34 8.89
N THR A 740 15.41 -24.83 9.30
CA THR A 740 14.59 -25.75 8.51
C THR A 740 13.21 -25.13 8.38
N ALA A 741 12.74 -24.98 7.15
CA ALA A 741 11.47 -24.34 6.86
C ALA A 741 10.67 -25.16 5.85
N ALA A 742 9.36 -25.28 6.08
CA ALA A 742 8.47 -26.10 5.24
C ALA A 742 7.10 -25.49 5.11
N ASN A 743 6.53 -25.54 3.90
CA ASN A 743 5.14 -25.32 3.61
C ASN A 743 4.50 -26.66 3.19
N PHE A 744 3.62 -27.18 4.03
CA PHE A 744 2.84 -28.37 3.77
C PHE A 744 1.50 -27.95 3.18
N TRP A 745 1.26 -28.28 1.94
CA TRP A 745 0.00 -28.06 1.23
C TRP A 745 -1.02 -29.15 1.55
N SER A 746 -0.52 -30.32 1.93
CA SER A 746 -1.24 -31.51 2.37
C SER A 746 -0.55 -32.10 3.61
N PRO A 747 -1.23 -32.96 4.39
CA PRO A 747 -0.56 -33.77 5.43
C PRO A 747 0.64 -34.54 4.84
N GLY A 748 1.74 -34.64 5.58
CA GLY A 748 2.92 -35.31 5.03
C GLY A 748 4.21 -35.10 5.83
N THR A 749 5.32 -35.52 5.24
CA THR A 749 6.65 -35.51 5.84
C THR A 749 7.64 -34.79 4.93
N ALA A 750 8.50 -33.93 5.54
CA ALA A 750 9.66 -33.32 4.89
C ALA A 750 10.87 -33.36 5.83
N GLY A 751 11.90 -34.13 5.44
CA GLY A 751 13.06 -34.36 6.29
C GLY A 751 12.66 -34.96 7.65
N THR A 752 12.88 -34.19 8.72
CA THR A 752 12.53 -34.63 10.10
C THR A 752 11.16 -34.12 10.58
N LEU A 753 10.43 -33.40 9.77
CA LEU A 753 9.12 -32.81 10.11
C LEU A 753 8.00 -33.64 9.49
N CYS A 754 6.94 -33.91 10.29
CA CYS A 754 5.71 -34.53 9.81
C CYS A 754 4.51 -33.81 10.42
N VAL A 755 3.50 -33.51 9.59
CA VAL A 755 2.27 -32.83 10.01
C VAL A 755 1.02 -33.59 9.58
N THR A 756 -0.04 -33.50 10.39
CA THR A 756 -1.33 -34.18 10.14
C THR A 756 -2.33 -33.36 9.33
N ALA A 757 -2.01 -32.08 9.07
CA ALA A 757 -2.84 -31.16 8.27
C ALA A 757 -1.93 -30.15 7.54
N PRO A 758 -2.44 -29.44 6.51
CA PRO A 758 -1.72 -28.36 5.86
C PRO A 758 -1.22 -27.32 6.87
N ALA A 759 0.06 -26.94 6.77
CA ALA A 759 0.69 -26.05 7.73
C ALA A 759 1.94 -25.38 7.14
N ALA A 760 2.33 -24.23 7.69
CA ALA A 760 3.66 -23.67 7.54
C ALA A 760 4.47 -23.93 8.82
N VAL A 761 5.71 -24.42 8.68
CA VAL A 761 6.56 -24.79 9.82
C VAL A 761 7.94 -24.16 9.66
N LEU A 762 8.45 -23.55 10.73
CA LEU A 762 9.78 -22.98 10.81
C LEU A 762 10.50 -23.52 12.06
N VAL A 763 11.68 -24.08 11.89
CA VAL A 763 12.54 -24.56 12.98
C VAL A 763 13.86 -23.80 12.95
N ARG A 764 14.18 -23.17 14.05
CA ARG A 764 15.45 -22.45 14.27
C ARG A 764 16.25 -23.16 15.35
N ARG A 765 17.40 -23.68 14.95
CA ARG A 765 18.33 -24.32 15.87
C ARG A 765 19.48 -23.40 16.21
N ARG A 766 19.78 -23.24 17.51
CA ARG A 766 20.92 -22.47 18.03
C ARG A 766 21.69 -23.34 19.04
N GLY A 767 22.75 -23.99 18.57
CA GLY A 767 23.52 -24.92 19.39
C GLY A 767 22.66 -26.10 19.89
N ARG A 768 22.44 -26.19 21.20
CA ARG A 768 21.62 -27.23 21.86
C ARG A 768 20.17 -26.84 22.08
N THR A 769 19.72 -25.70 21.61
CA THR A 769 18.31 -25.28 21.67
C THR A 769 17.71 -25.21 20.29
N ALA A 770 16.39 -25.32 20.23
CA ALA A 770 15.63 -25.05 19.01
C ALA A 770 14.28 -24.42 19.37
N THR A 771 13.79 -23.56 18.49
CA THR A 771 12.42 -23.05 18.53
C THR A 771 11.69 -23.52 17.30
N LEU A 772 10.52 -24.10 17.50
CA LEU A 772 9.61 -24.51 16.43
C LEU A 772 8.46 -23.53 16.37
N HIS A 773 8.13 -23.04 15.18
CA HIS A 773 6.96 -22.23 14.92
C HIS A 773 6.07 -22.93 13.91
N LEU A 774 4.75 -22.92 14.14
CA LEU A 774 3.75 -23.47 13.23
C LEU A 774 2.61 -22.45 13.03
N ALA A 775 2.10 -22.34 11.82
CA ALA A 775 0.91 -21.58 11.50
C ALA A 775 -0.03 -22.37 10.57
N ASP A 776 -1.30 -21.95 10.53
CA ASP A 776 -2.33 -22.48 9.61
C ASP A 776 -2.67 -21.43 8.53
N PRO A 777 -2.02 -21.44 7.35
CA PRO A 777 -2.36 -20.52 6.26
C PRO A 777 -3.73 -20.77 5.62
N LEU A 778 -4.31 -21.96 5.78
CA LEU A 778 -5.70 -22.25 5.37
C LEU A 778 -6.75 -21.56 6.26
N ARG A 779 -6.35 -21.19 7.50
CA ARG A 779 -7.25 -20.63 8.50
C ARG A 779 -8.46 -21.53 8.80
N ALA A 780 -8.23 -22.84 8.75
CA ALA A 780 -9.24 -23.85 9.06
C ALA A 780 -9.57 -23.91 10.55
N GLY A 781 -8.60 -23.50 11.40
CA GLY A 781 -8.76 -23.53 12.86
C GLY A 781 -8.83 -24.94 13.46
N THR A 782 -8.56 -25.98 12.67
CA THR A 782 -8.53 -27.35 13.15
C THR A 782 -7.20 -27.69 13.80
N PRO A 783 -7.15 -28.56 14.83
CA PRO A 783 -5.90 -28.96 15.46
C PRO A 783 -4.93 -29.59 14.46
N ILE A 784 -3.65 -29.24 14.59
CA ILE A 784 -2.56 -29.76 13.76
C ILE A 784 -1.56 -30.47 14.68
N ASP A 785 -1.31 -31.76 14.43
CA ASP A 785 -0.24 -32.46 15.10
C ASP A 785 1.07 -32.32 14.30
N LEU A 786 2.12 -31.94 15.02
CA LEU A 786 3.49 -31.87 14.49
C LEU A 786 4.35 -32.91 15.19
N LEU A 787 4.97 -33.78 14.40
CA LEU A 787 6.05 -34.66 14.84
C LEU A 787 7.37 -34.08 14.31
N TRP A 788 8.32 -33.81 15.22
CA TRP A 788 9.70 -33.50 14.87
C TRP A 788 10.60 -34.66 15.29
N ASN A 789 11.06 -35.43 14.31
CA ASN A 789 11.86 -36.63 14.53
C ASN A 789 13.31 -36.28 14.87
N ARG A 790 13.50 -35.69 16.04
CA ARG A 790 14.77 -35.33 16.67
C ARG A 790 14.70 -35.53 18.18
N PRO A 791 15.80 -36.01 18.80
CA PRO A 791 15.84 -36.14 20.26
C PRO A 791 15.66 -34.79 20.96
N VAL A 792 14.68 -34.72 21.85
CA VAL A 792 14.37 -33.55 22.68
C VAL A 792 14.42 -33.94 24.13
N ARG A 793 15.33 -33.33 24.89
CA ARG A 793 15.51 -33.59 26.32
C ARG A 793 14.36 -33.00 27.15
N ARG A 794 13.95 -31.78 26.85
CA ARG A 794 12.82 -31.08 27.51
C ARG A 794 12.30 -29.92 26.69
N VAL A 795 11.06 -29.55 26.93
CA VAL A 795 10.46 -28.30 26.47
C VAL A 795 10.72 -27.23 27.52
N THR A 796 11.11 -26.02 27.11
CA THR A 796 11.42 -24.91 28.02
C THR A 796 10.31 -23.87 28.05
N ALA A 797 9.64 -23.63 26.93
CA ALA A 797 8.49 -22.74 26.81
C ALA A 797 7.61 -23.15 25.63
N HIS A 798 6.34 -22.82 25.68
CA HIS A 798 5.42 -22.91 24.55
C HIS A 798 4.21 -22.00 24.75
N ASP A 799 3.57 -21.63 23.64
CA ASP A 799 2.33 -20.87 23.65
C ASP A 799 1.18 -21.71 24.25
N ALA A 800 0.17 -21.03 24.81
CA ALA A 800 -1.01 -21.67 25.37
C ALA A 800 -1.80 -22.53 24.36
N SER A 801 -1.66 -22.21 23.07
CA SER A 801 -2.24 -22.94 21.94
C SER A 801 -1.48 -24.22 21.59
N VAL A 802 -0.32 -24.47 22.17
CA VAL A 802 0.53 -25.64 21.93
C VAL A 802 0.44 -26.61 23.10
N ARG A 803 0.08 -27.86 22.81
CA ARG A 803 0.10 -28.96 23.78
C ARG A 803 1.25 -29.91 23.45
N VAL A 804 2.14 -30.14 24.38
CA VAL A 804 3.20 -31.17 24.29
C VAL A 804 2.60 -32.53 24.51
N LEU A 805 2.69 -33.44 23.53
CA LEU A 805 2.20 -34.80 23.59
C LEU A 805 3.27 -35.79 24.01
N ALA A 806 4.52 -35.58 23.56
CA ALA A 806 5.66 -36.44 23.91
C ALA A 806 6.98 -35.70 23.67
N THR A 807 8.01 -36.10 24.45
CA THR A 807 9.43 -35.74 24.30
C THR A 807 10.28 -37.02 24.35
N GLY A 808 11.62 -36.91 24.19
CA GLY A 808 12.53 -38.05 24.18
C GLY A 808 13.14 -38.25 22.80
N ALA A 809 12.98 -39.39 22.18
CA ALA A 809 13.55 -39.70 20.85
C ALA A 809 12.98 -38.79 19.74
N ALA A 810 11.76 -38.29 19.91
CA ALA A 810 11.10 -37.32 19.05
C ALA A 810 10.20 -36.39 19.85
N LEU A 811 9.94 -35.18 19.33
CA LEU A 811 8.98 -34.24 19.88
C LEU A 811 7.63 -34.40 19.14
N ARG A 812 6.54 -34.53 19.91
CA ARG A 812 5.17 -34.49 19.37
C ARG A 812 4.37 -33.36 20.01
N LEU A 813 3.86 -32.49 19.15
CA LEU A 813 3.05 -31.33 19.55
C LEU A 813 1.66 -31.42 18.92
N ARG A 814 0.65 -30.93 19.64
CA ARG A 814 -0.66 -30.57 19.06
C ARG A 814 -0.83 -29.08 19.16
N VAL A 815 -1.10 -28.42 18.05
CA VAL A 815 -1.30 -26.98 17.96
C VAL A 815 -2.76 -26.69 17.62
N GLN A 816 -3.38 -25.77 18.38
CA GLN A 816 -4.69 -25.20 18.06
C GLN A 816 -4.48 -23.82 17.40
N PRO A 817 -4.48 -23.72 16.07
CA PRO A 817 -3.95 -22.53 15.38
C PRO A 817 -4.92 -21.33 15.34
N GLY A 818 -6.21 -21.51 15.62
CA GLY A 818 -7.22 -20.48 15.36
C GLY A 818 -7.35 -20.17 13.85
N THR A 819 -7.94 -19.02 13.52
CA THR A 819 -8.27 -18.65 12.12
C THR A 819 -7.50 -17.42 11.60
N ALA A 820 -6.53 -16.90 12.38
CA ALA A 820 -5.80 -15.67 12.05
C ALA A 820 -4.48 -15.91 11.30
N CYS A 821 -4.06 -17.16 11.06
CA CYS A 821 -2.72 -17.49 10.55
C CYS A 821 -1.60 -16.96 11.46
N ALA A 822 -1.82 -17.00 12.78
CA ALA A 822 -0.80 -16.63 13.75
C ALA A 822 0.28 -17.72 13.87
N ALA A 823 1.50 -17.32 14.21
CA ALA A 823 2.56 -18.27 14.55
C ALA A 823 2.39 -18.76 15.98
N HIS A 824 2.59 -20.08 16.20
CA HIS A 824 2.53 -20.76 17.48
C HIS A 824 3.88 -21.40 17.78
N ALA A 825 4.48 -21.03 18.91
CA ALA A 825 5.87 -21.34 19.24
C ALA A 825 6.01 -22.45 20.28
N CYS A 826 7.09 -23.23 20.17
CA CYS A 826 7.56 -24.18 21.16
C CYS A 826 9.08 -24.17 21.21
N GLU A 827 9.65 -23.92 22.41
CA GLU A 827 11.08 -23.89 22.65
C GLU A 827 11.55 -25.16 23.34
N VAL A 828 12.68 -25.72 22.89
CA VAL A 828 13.19 -27.00 23.37
C VAL A 828 14.70 -26.98 23.57
N VAL A 829 15.16 -27.88 24.47
CA VAL A 829 16.56 -28.30 24.60
C VAL A 829 16.68 -29.68 23.95
N LEU A 830 17.65 -29.81 23.06
CA LEU A 830 17.95 -31.03 22.34
C LEU A 830 18.63 -32.06 23.24
N GLY A 831 18.44 -33.34 22.96
CA GLY A 831 19.04 -34.47 23.64
C GLY A 831 20.50 -34.66 23.28
#